data_c783f779318f0fdfa6f2d46bf17295c8
#
_entry.id   c783f779318f0fdfa6f2d46bf17295c8
#
_cell.length_a   1.000
_cell.length_b   1.000
_cell.length_c   1.000
_cell.angle_alpha   90.00
_cell.angle_beta   90.00
_cell.angle_gamma   90.00
#
_symmetry.space_group_name_H-M   'P 1'
#
loop_
_entity.id
_entity.type
_entity.pdbx_description
1 polymer ?
#
loop_
_entity_poly.entity_id
_entity_poly.type
_entity_poly.pdbx_seq_one_letter_code
_entity_poly.pdbx_strand_id
1 'polypeptide(L)'
;MNTNRLFLSLGFGLLLASGGAGIQADEGMWLFNDPPRKLLKERYDFDIPDAWLEHVQKSSVRFNSGGSGSFLSEDGLIMSNHHVGADALQKLSDKEHDYLKNGFHARTLDEEKPATDLELNVLMNIEDVTERVNAAVKPGLSDGEAFTSRRSVIAGIEKESQDKTGMRSDVVTLYQGGRYHLYRFKRYTDVRLVFAPEQQIAFFGGDPDNFEYPRYDLDVCFFRAYENGKPARIEHYLKWSQRGTAENDLVFVSGHPGRTSRLLTVAELEYLRDTRLPNTLRRLYRLEVLLTAYSGRSKENTRRAKDDLFGVQNSRKALNGELAGLLDPGIIEKKAADEKKLRESVAGRDEFKDALSAWDRIAAAQKVIGENARVYNLLEGGAAFNSELFSIARTLLRAAEEKPKANGERLREFSDSGRESLELQLFSEKPIYPDLEELQLADSLTYLAEEMGSAARIVQQILSGKSPRERAAELVRDTRVKDVALRKNLYEGDASTVEAAKDPMIELARLVDADARAARKIIETQGEAKQQAHAQIAKARFALEGTSNYPDATFTLRLAFGTVKGFEEGGRHVPPHTKLAGLYERAAEQEYRPPFDLPKVWLDRKSRLDLKTPFNLVSTADIIGGNSGSPTIDRKGELVGIIFDGNLQSLVLDFIYTDAQARAVSVDSRGILESLRKVYDVKTLVSELTNGKRGK
;
A
#
# COMPACT_ATOMS: atom_id res chain seq x y z
N MET A 1 43.04 -7.24 0.53
CA MET A 1 43.40 -8.05 -0.60
C MET A 1 42.26 -7.96 -1.60
N ASN A 2 42.52 -7.52 -2.77
CA ASN A 2 41.70 -7.08 -3.88
C ASN A 2 40.25 -7.54 -3.95
N THR A 3 39.33 -6.61 -3.74
CA THR A 3 37.94 -6.74 -4.14
C THR A 3 37.60 -5.64 -5.15
N ASN A 4 37.95 -5.90 -6.42
CA ASN A 4 37.35 -5.19 -7.55
C ASN A 4 35.92 -5.73 -7.72
N ARG A 5 34.92 -5.03 -7.18
CA ARG A 5 33.54 -5.20 -7.62
C ARG A 5 33.30 -4.27 -8.80
N LEU A 6 33.21 -4.87 -9.98
CA LEU A 6 32.67 -4.25 -11.17
C LEU A 6 31.26 -3.71 -10.86
N PHE A 7 31.08 -2.41 -11.00
CA PHE A 7 29.78 -1.83 -11.25
C PHE A 7 29.36 -2.24 -12.66
N LEU A 8 28.53 -3.27 -12.78
CA LEU A 8 27.80 -3.51 -14.02
C LEU A 8 26.77 -2.38 -14.13
N SER A 9 27.03 -1.44 -15.03
CA SER A 9 26.01 -0.55 -15.56
C SER A 9 24.98 -1.41 -16.29
N LEU A 10 23.82 -1.63 -15.65
CA LEU A 10 22.64 -2.18 -16.30
C LEU A 10 22.16 -1.17 -17.35
N GLY A 11 22.60 -1.38 -18.59
CA GLY A 11 22.02 -0.74 -19.75
C GLY A 11 20.62 -1.30 -19.95
N PHE A 12 19.58 -0.59 -19.55
CA PHE A 12 18.20 -0.86 -19.91
C PHE A 12 18.03 -0.57 -21.41
N GLY A 13 18.38 -1.53 -22.25
CA GLY A 13 18.01 -1.50 -23.67
C GLY A 13 16.55 -1.94 -23.81
N LEU A 14 15.60 -1.02 -23.68
CA LEU A 14 14.22 -1.29 -24.07
C LEU A 14 14.17 -1.42 -25.61
N LEU A 15 14.05 -2.65 -26.12
CA LEU A 15 13.65 -2.90 -27.50
C LEU A 15 12.18 -2.48 -27.65
N LEU A 16 11.96 -1.22 -27.98
CA LEU A 16 10.64 -0.71 -28.38
C LEU A 16 10.30 -1.30 -29.74
N ALA A 17 9.56 -2.40 -29.76
CA ALA A 17 8.85 -2.83 -30.96
C ALA A 17 7.84 -1.75 -31.34
N SER A 18 8.02 -1.13 -32.51
CA SER A 18 7.11 -0.14 -33.11
C SER A 18 5.80 -0.83 -33.51
N GLY A 19 4.86 -0.91 -32.57
CA GLY A 19 3.48 -1.33 -32.80
C GLY A 19 2.54 -0.23 -32.31
N GLY A 20 1.53 0.08 -33.10
CA GLY A 20 0.57 1.17 -32.85
C GLY A 20 -0.04 1.17 -31.45
N ALA A 21 -0.52 2.32 -31.01
CA ALA A 21 -1.12 2.57 -29.69
C ALA A 21 -2.40 1.74 -29.45
N GLY A 22 -2.24 0.45 -29.21
CA GLY A 22 -3.24 -0.45 -28.62
C GLY A 22 -2.82 -0.80 -27.22
N ILE A 23 -3.77 -0.95 -26.30
CA ILE A 23 -3.55 -1.53 -24.97
C ILE A 23 -2.72 -2.81 -25.15
N GLN A 24 -1.59 -2.93 -24.44
CA GLN A 24 -0.76 -4.13 -24.49
C GLN A 24 -1.56 -5.32 -23.91
N ALA A 25 -1.16 -6.56 -24.25
CA ALA A 25 -2.01 -7.74 -24.08
C ALA A 25 -2.71 -7.85 -22.72
N ASP A 26 -2.00 -7.63 -21.63
CA ASP A 26 -2.49 -7.87 -20.26
C ASP A 26 -2.53 -6.59 -19.42
N GLU A 27 -2.41 -5.44 -20.03
CA GLU A 27 -2.39 -4.14 -19.36
C GLU A 27 -3.72 -3.82 -18.68
N GLY A 28 -3.65 -3.36 -17.43
CA GLY A 28 -4.75 -2.71 -16.75
C GLY A 28 -5.09 -3.28 -15.37
N MET A 29 -5.37 -2.33 -14.47
CA MET A 29 -5.93 -2.57 -13.12
C MET A 29 -7.39 -2.11 -13.15
N TRP A 30 -8.26 -2.98 -13.63
CA TRP A 30 -9.64 -2.67 -14.04
C TRP A 30 -10.58 -2.54 -12.84
N LEU A 31 -11.59 -1.68 -13.00
CA LEU A 31 -12.67 -1.57 -12.03
C LEU A 31 -13.60 -2.79 -12.11
N PHE A 32 -14.09 -3.27 -10.96
CA PHE A 32 -15.03 -4.39 -10.92
C PHE A 32 -16.39 -4.08 -11.57
N ASN A 33 -16.81 -2.82 -11.57
CA ASN A 33 -18.02 -2.36 -12.26
C ASN A 33 -17.78 -1.94 -13.72
N ASP A 34 -16.53 -1.99 -14.20
CA ASP A 34 -16.18 -1.73 -15.61
C ASP A 34 -15.02 -2.67 -16.04
N PRO A 35 -15.23 -4.02 -16.03
CA PRO A 35 -14.21 -5.00 -16.36
C PRO A 35 -13.99 -5.07 -17.88
N PRO A 36 -12.79 -5.52 -18.34
CA PRO A 36 -12.42 -5.53 -19.76
C PRO A 36 -13.02 -6.74 -20.51
N ARG A 37 -14.36 -6.88 -20.51
CA ARG A 37 -15.08 -8.05 -21.06
C ARG A 37 -14.72 -8.36 -22.51
N LYS A 38 -14.72 -7.33 -23.36
CA LYS A 38 -14.38 -7.48 -24.78
C LYS A 38 -12.96 -7.99 -24.97
N LEU A 39 -12.00 -7.42 -24.26
CA LEU A 39 -10.60 -7.79 -24.31
C LEU A 39 -10.38 -9.25 -23.88
N LEU A 40 -11.00 -9.66 -22.76
CA LEU A 40 -10.93 -11.03 -22.26
C LEU A 40 -11.56 -12.05 -23.22
N LYS A 41 -12.70 -11.69 -23.85
CA LYS A 41 -13.34 -12.55 -24.84
C LYS A 41 -12.49 -12.71 -26.10
N GLU A 42 -11.99 -11.60 -26.66
CA GLU A 42 -11.22 -11.61 -27.91
C GLU A 42 -9.87 -12.30 -27.78
N ARG A 43 -9.18 -12.15 -26.65
CA ARG A 43 -7.81 -12.67 -26.49
C ARG A 43 -7.73 -14.05 -25.84
N TYR A 44 -8.63 -14.32 -24.91
CA TYR A 44 -8.56 -15.51 -24.08
C TYR A 44 -9.77 -16.43 -24.20
N ASP A 45 -10.72 -16.06 -25.08
CA ASP A 45 -12.04 -16.73 -25.18
C ASP A 45 -12.66 -16.95 -23.78
N PHE A 46 -12.68 -15.87 -22.98
CA PHE A 46 -13.23 -15.87 -21.64
C PHE A 46 -14.33 -14.83 -21.51
N ASP A 47 -15.57 -15.31 -21.42
CA ASP A 47 -16.75 -14.51 -21.06
C ASP A 47 -16.84 -14.44 -19.54
N ILE A 48 -16.44 -13.31 -18.93
CA ILE A 48 -16.49 -13.14 -17.49
C ILE A 48 -17.93 -12.95 -17.00
N PRO A 49 -18.49 -13.88 -16.20
CA PRO A 49 -19.87 -13.78 -15.71
C PRO A 49 -20.01 -12.76 -14.58
N ASP A 50 -21.17 -12.09 -14.48
CA ASP A 50 -21.43 -11.15 -13.36
C ASP A 50 -21.36 -11.84 -11.99
N ALA A 51 -21.87 -13.06 -11.88
CA ALA A 51 -21.78 -13.84 -10.63
C ALA A 51 -20.33 -14.16 -10.24
N TRP A 52 -19.44 -14.38 -11.21
CA TRP A 52 -18.03 -14.57 -10.95
C TRP A 52 -17.39 -13.27 -10.42
N LEU A 53 -17.69 -12.12 -11.06
CA LEU A 53 -17.19 -10.81 -10.60
C LEU A 53 -17.67 -10.49 -9.19
N GLU A 54 -18.95 -10.68 -8.90
CA GLU A 54 -19.52 -10.45 -7.57
C GLU A 54 -18.88 -11.36 -6.53
N HIS A 55 -18.71 -12.65 -6.86
CA HIS A 55 -18.08 -13.63 -5.97
C HIS A 55 -16.63 -13.22 -5.63
N VAL A 56 -15.81 -12.89 -6.65
CA VAL A 56 -14.41 -12.50 -6.46
C VAL A 56 -14.30 -11.15 -5.73
N GLN A 57 -15.15 -10.17 -6.08
CA GLN A 57 -15.19 -8.87 -5.38
C GLN A 57 -15.41 -9.05 -3.88
N LYS A 58 -16.45 -9.82 -3.50
CA LYS A 58 -16.84 -10.01 -2.10
C LYS A 58 -15.96 -11.01 -1.35
N SER A 59 -15.15 -11.80 -2.05
CA SER A 59 -14.10 -12.65 -1.44
C SER A 59 -12.82 -11.88 -1.15
N SER A 60 -12.60 -10.72 -1.76
CA SER A 60 -11.37 -9.93 -1.64
C SER A 60 -11.42 -8.97 -0.46
N VAL A 61 -10.31 -8.84 0.25
CA VAL A 61 -10.21 -8.11 1.51
C VAL A 61 -9.11 -7.05 1.43
N ARG A 62 -9.39 -5.81 1.87
CA ARG A 62 -8.40 -4.76 2.05
C ARG A 62 -7.98 -4.68 3.52
N PHE A 63 -6.69 -4.71 3.77
CA PHE A 63 -6.08 -4.52 5.08
C PHE A 63 -5.81 -3.02 5.32
N ASN A 64 -6.12 -2.50 6.52
CA ASN A 64 -5.78 -1.12 6.88
C ASN A 64 -4.28 -0.92 7.06
N SER A 65 -3.51 -1.98 7.27
CA SER A 65 -2.05 -1.96 7.34
C SER A 65 -1.36 -1.80 5.98
N GLY A 66 -2.11 -1.82 4.87
CA GLY A 66 -1.54 -1.51 3.55
C GLY A 66 -1.35 -2.70 2.62
N GLY A 67 -2.30 -3.62 2.56
CA GLY A 67 -2.24 -4.75 1.65
C GLY A 67 -3.61 -5.34 1.36
N SER A 68 -3.61 -6.51 0.75
CA SER A 68 -4.79 -7.26 0.32
C SER A 68 -4.85 -8.63 0.99
N GLY A 69 -5.95 -9.30 0.84
CA GLY A 69 -6.16 -10.69 1.23
C GLY A 69 -7.44 -11.24 0.60
N SER A 70 -7.76 -12.48 0.97
CA SER A 70 -9.02 -13.09 0.54
C SER A 70 -9.57 -14.08 1.55
N PHE A 71 -10.90 -14.19 1.62
CA PHE A 71 -11.57 -15.25 2.35
C PHE A 71 -11.38 -16.60 1.66
N LEU A 72 -11.10 -17.63 2.45
CA LEU A 72 -10.85 -19.01 1.98
C LEU A 72 -11.77 -20.06 2.62
N SER A 73 -12.62 -19.66 3.55
CA SER A 73 -13.64 -20.56 4.12
C SER A 73 -14.91 -19.84 4.51
N GLU A 74 -16.00 -20.59 4.63
CA GLU A 74 -17.27 -20.09 5.14
C GLU A 74 -17.22 -19.67 6.62
N ASP A 75 -16.13 -20.05 7.34
CA ASP A 75 -15.89 -19.77 8.76
C ASP A 75 -14.86 -18.63 8.96
N GLY A 76 -14.78 -17.71 8.00
CA GLY A 76 -14.07 -16.44 8.14
C GLY A 76 -12.54 -16.51 8.01
N LEU A 77 -11.97 -17.64 7.55
CA LEU A 77 -10.54 -17.77 7.34
C LEU A 77 -10.08 -16.87 6.19
N ILE A 78 -9.01 -16.09 6.43
CA ILE A 78 -8.43 -15.14 5.48
C ILE A 78 -6.96 -15.46 5.29
N MET A 79 -6.48 -15.37 4.04
CA MET A 79 -5.07 -15.42 3.73
C MET A 79 -4.58 -14.05 3.24
N SER A 80 -3.41 -13.67 3.71
CA SER A 80 -2.61 -12.53 3.23
C SER A 80 -1.13 -12.93 3.25
N ASN A 81 -0.23 -11.98 2.99
CA ASN A 81 1.20 -12.22 3.14
C ASN A 81 1.66 -12.12 4.60
N HIS A 82 2.80 -12.74 4.88
CA HIS A 82 3.49 -12.56 6.17
C HIS A 82 3.87 -11.08 6.37
N HIS A 83 4.42 -10.43 5.34
CA HIS A 83 4.82 -9.03 5.45
C HIS A 83 3.62 -8.06 5.57
N VAL A 84 2.44 -8.38 5.03
CA VAL A 84 1.19 -7.61 5.29
C VAL A 84 0.72 -7.80 6.72
N GLY A 85 0.91 -9.00 7.27
CA GLY A 85 0.62 -9.34 8.66
C GLY A 85 1.71 -8.92 9.66
N ALA A 86 2.87 -8.43 9.19
CA ALA A 86 4.04 -8.15 10.03
C ALA A 86 3.75 -7.15 11.15
N ASP A 87 2.99 -6.10 10.88
CA ASP A 87 2.54 -5.12 11.88
C ASP A 87 1.75 -5.80 13.02
N ALA A 88 0.78 -6.67 12.69
CA ALA A 88 0.03 -7.42 13.70
C ALA A 88 0.91 -8.40 14.47
N LEU A 89 1.80 -9.12 13.79
CA LEU A 89 2.78 -10.02 14.41
C LEU A 89 3.70 -9.26 15.36
N GLN A 90 4.19 -8.08 14.95
CA GLN A 90 5.05 -7.23 15.77
C GLN A 90 4.35 -6.71 17.02
N LYS A 91 3.10 -6.24 16.89
CA LYS A 91 2.28 -5.76 18.01
C LYS A 91 1.94 -6.83 19.03
N LEU A 92 1.77 -8.08 18.57
CA LEU A 92 1.52 -9.24 19.42
C LEU A 92 2.80 -9.80 20.06
N SER A 93 3.98 -9.41 19.58
CA SER A 93 5.27 -9.93 20.06
C SER A 93 5.77 -9.19 21.29
N ASP A 94 6.41 -9.95 22.19
CA ASP A 94 7.10 -9.46 23.37
C ASP A 94 8.52 -10.07 23.47
N LYS A 95 9.20 -9.87 24.61
CA LYS A 95 10.55 -10.41 24.83
C LYS A 95 10.61 -11.93 24.88
N GLU A 96 9.52 -12.59 25.25
CA GLU A 96 9.43 -14.04 25.41
C GLU A 96 8.88 -14.70 24.14
N HIS A 97 8.03 -13.96 23.40
CA HIS A 97 7.32 -14.44 22.22
C HIS A 97 7.52 -13.49 21.04
N ASP A 98 8.47 -13.78 20.20
CA ASP A 98 8.70 -13.03 18.93
C ASP A 98 7.98 -13.75 17.78
N TYR A 99 6.68 -13.46 17.61
CA TYR A 99 5.85 -14.09 16.58
C TYR A 99 6.23 -13.67 15.16
N LEU A 100 6.75 -12.46 14.99
CA LEU A 100 7.27 -12.01 13.69
C LEU A 100 8.46 -12.86 13.25
N LYS A 101 9.38 -13.15 14.17
CA LYS A 101 10.58 -13.94 13.88
C LYS A 101 10.32 -15.45 13.81
N ASN A 102 9.59 -15.97 14.81
CA ASN A 102 9.51 -17.40 15.07
C ASN A 102 8.23 -18.05 14.51
N GLY A 103 7.33 -17.24 13.94
CA GLY A 103 6.05 -17.70 13.49
C GLY A 103 5.03 -17.93 14.62
N PHE A 104 3.82 -18.33 14.23
CA PHE A 104 2.71 -18.60 15.13
C PHE A 104 1.78 -19.67 14.54
N HIS A 105 1.17 -20.48 15.40
CA HIS A 105 0.16 -21.44 15.00
C HIS A 105 -0.87 -21.65 16.11
N ALA A 106 -2.12 -21.24 15.89
CA ALA A 106 -3.28 -21.56 16.70
C ALA A 106 -3.83 -22.94 16.33
N ARG A 107 -3.87 -23.86 17.28
CA ARG A 107 -4.42 -25.22 17.08
C ARG A 107 -5.94 -25.26 17.27
N THR A 108 -6.46 -24.33 18.08
CA THR A 108 -7.87 -24.18 18.41
C THR A 108 -8.30 -22.72 18.20
N LEU A 109 -9.62 -22.46 18.19
CA LEU A 109 -10.13 -21.07 18.10
C LEU A 109 -9.72 -20.22 19.31
N ASP A 110 -9.60 -20.82 20.49
CA ASP A 110 -9.24 -20.11 21.71
C ASP A 110 -7.76 -19.70 21.75
N GLU A 111 -6.92 -20.33 20.92
CA GLU A 111 -5.52 -19.95 20.75
C GLU A 111 -5.33 -18.85 19.72
N GLU A 112 -6.34 -18.55 18.88
CA GLU A 112 -6.28 -17.47 17.90
C GLU A 112 -6.14 -16.11 18.60
N LYS A 113 -5.13 -15.33 18.25
CA LYS A 113 -4.78 -14.10 18.95
C LYS A 113 -5.42 -12.87 18.28
N PRO A 114 -6.19 -12.05 19.03
CA PRO A 114 -6.73 -10.80 18.51
C PRO A 114 -5.61 -9.90 17.98
N ALA A 115 -5.70 -9.52 16.71
CA ALA A 115 -4.77 -8.59 16.09
C ALA A 115 -5.15 -7.15 16.47
N THR A 116 -4.29 -6.50 17.25
CA THR A 116 -4.52 -5.16 17.77
C THR A 116 -4.69 -4.16 16.61
N ASP A 117 -5.76 -3.36 16.63
CA ASP A 117 -6.10 -2.30 15.67
C ASP A 117 -6.14 -2.72 14.18
N LEU A 118 -6.16 -4.01 13.89
CA LEU A 118 -6.32 -4.49 12.52
C LEU A 118 -7.79 -4.35 12.07
N GLU A 119 -7.98 -3.64 10.96
CA GLU A 119 -9.27 -3.47 10.30
C GLU A 119 -9.23 -4.07 8.90
N LEU A 120 -10.25 -4.86 8.59
CA LEU A 120 -10.45 -5.45 7.27
C LEU A 120 -11.70 -4.87 6.62
N ASN A 121 -11.60 -4.54 5.33
CA ASN A 121 -12.68 -3.97 4.55
C ASN A 121 -12.98 -4.82 3.31
N VAL A 122 -14.24 -5.21 3.14
CA VAL A 122 -14.75 -5.99 2.00
C VAL A 122 -15.65 -5.11 1.17
N LEU A 123 -15.34 -4.95 -0.13
CA LEU A 123 -16.11 -4.11 -1.04
C LEU A 123 -17.44 -4.79 -1.40
N MET A 124 -18.55 -4.20 -0.96
CA MET A 124 -19.90 -4.73 -1.17
C MET A 124 -20.57 -4.13 -2.41
N ASN A 125 -20.39 -2.82 -2.65
CA ASN A 125 -21.08 -2.11 -3.74
C ASN A 125 -20.25 -0.93 -4.25
N ILE A 126 -20.43 -0.61 -5.53
CA ILE A 126 -19.87 0.56 -6.22
C ILE A 126 -21.03 1.32 -6.86
N GLU A 127 -21.09 2.65 -6.66
CA GLU A 127 -22.08 3.54 -7.27
C GLU A 127 -21.37 4.74 -7.91
N ASP A 128 -21.72 5.08 -9.16
CA ASP A 128 -21.22 6.30 -9.80
C ASP A 128 -21.93 7.53 -9.23
N VAL A 129 -21.18 8.43 -8.62
CA VAL A 129 -21.65 9.69 -8.03
C VAL A 129 -21.06 10.93 -8.70
N THR A 130 -20.48 10.74 -9.89
CA THR A 130 -19.75 11.77 -10.65
C THR A 130 -20.57 13.03 -10.84
N GLU A 131 -21.83 12.91 -11.27
CA GLU A 131 -22.70 14.08 -11.49
C GLU A 131 -22.98 14.85 -10.20
N ARG A 132 -23.21 14.14 -9.08
CA ARG A 132 -23.46 14.76 -7.77
C ARG A 132 -22.25 15.56 -7.30
N VAL A 133 -21.05 15.02 -7.45
CA VAL A 133 -19.80 15.68 -7.04
C VAL A 133 -19.51 16.89 -7.94
N ASN A 134 -19.64 16.74 -9.25
CA ASN A 134 -19.37 17.83 -10.19
C ASN A 134 -20.38 18.98 -10.07
N ALA A 135 -21.65 18.71 -9.78
CA ALA A 135 -22.68 19.74 -9.60
C ALA A 135 -22.42 20.69 -8.42
N ALA A 136 -21.58 20.28 -7.44
CA ALA A 136 -21.21 21.11 -6.32
C ALA A 136 -20.15 22.18 -6.68
N VAL A 137 -19.37 21.95 -7.71
CA VAL A 137 -18.32 22.87 -8.17
C VAL A 137 -18.88 23.76 -9.27
N LYS A 138 -19.43 24.92 -8.85
CA LYS A 138 -20.03 25.88 -9.78
C LYS A 138 -18.97 26.63 -10.59
N PRO A 139 -19.26 27.03 -11.82
CA PRO A 139 -18.39 27.92 -12.59
C PRO A 139 -18.10 29.23 -11.84
N GLY A 140 -16.84 29.69 -11.91
CA GLY A 140 -16.41 30.96 -11.31
C GLY A 140 -15.93 30.89 -9.88
N LEU A 141 -15.96 29.72 -9.23
CA LEU A 141 -15.31 29.52 -7.94
C LEU A 141 -13.79 29.58 -8.09
N SER A 142 -13.12 30.16 -7.09
CA SER A 142 -11.67 29.97 -6.93
C SER A 142 -11.33 28.49 -6.61
N ASP A 143 -10.08 28.07 -6.87
CA ASP A 143 -9.67 26.71 -6.60
C ASP A 143 -9.86 26.32 -5.10
N GLY A 144 -9.64 27.24 -4.17
CA GLY A 144 -9.90 27.01 -2.74
C GLY A 144 -11.38 26.85 -2.39
N GLU A 145 -12.27 27.63 -3.02
CA GLU A 145 -13.73 27.48 -2.85
C GLU A 145 -14.24 26.19 -3.51
N ALA A 146 -13.71 25.85 -4.68
CA ALA A 146 -14.02 24.62 -5.40
C ALA A 146 -13.60 23.39 -4.57
N PHE A 147 -12.40 23.41 -3.99
CA PHE A 147 -11.93 22.38 -3.07
C PHE A 147 -12.86 22.19 -1.89
N THR A 148 -13.26 23.30 -1.24
CA THR A 148 -14.16 23.26 -0.07
C THR A 148 -15.53 22.71 -0.45
N SER A 149 -16.10 23.16 -1.58
CA SER A 149 -17.40 22.71 -2.08
C SER A 149 -17.39 21.23 -2.43
N ARG A 150 -16.34 20.76 -3.10
CA ARG A 150 -16.16 19.35 -3.47
C ARG A 150 -16.03 18.47 -2.22
N ARG A 151 -15.19 18.87 -1.29
CA ARG A 151 -14.99 18.14 -0.02
C ARG A 151 -16.32 18.03 0.76
N SER A 152 -17.08 19.12 0.84
CA SER A 152 -18.35 19.16 1.56
C SER A 152 -19.37 18.20 0.95
N VAL A 153 -19.52 18.20 -0.38
CA VAL A 153 -20.48 17.29 -1.03
C VAL A 153 -20.05 15.83 -0.90
N ILE A 154 -18.76 15.53 -1.01
CA ILE A 154 -18.23 14.18 -0.82
C ILE A 154 -18.53 13.69 0.60
N ALA A 155 -18.23 14.48 1.64
CA ALA A 155 -18.53 14.13 3.02
C ALA A 155 -20.04 13.94 3.26
N GLY A 156 -20.89 14.72 2.56
CA GLY A 156 -22.34 14.55 2.60
C GLY A 156 -22.80 13.22 1.98
N ILE A 157 -22.25 12.85 0.81
CA ILE A 157 -22.56 11.59 0.11
C ILE A 157 -22.13 10.38 0.97
N GLU A 158 -20.93 10.43 1.54
CA GLU A 158 -20.39 9.37 2.39
C GLU A 158 -21.26 9.19 3.64
N LYS A 159 -21.60 10.28 4.33
CA LYS A 159 -22.47 10.24 5.51
C LYS A 159 -23.86 9.73 5.19
N GLU A 160 -24.51 10.24 4.14
CA GLU A 160 -25.82 9.78 3.69
C GLU A 160 -25.84 8.27 3.43
N SER A 161 -24.79 7.77 2.78
CA SER A 161 -24.64 6.35 2.51
C SER A 161 -24.45 5.53 3.79
N GLN A 162 -23.58 5.98 4.68
CA GLN A 162 -23.35 5.32 5.97
C GLN A 162 -24.61 5.28 6.83
N ASP A 163 -25.32 6.39 6.92
CA ASP A 163 -26.59 6.49 7.71
C ASP A 163 -27.67 5.54 7.17
N LYS A 164 -27.72 5.35 5.82
CA LYS A 164 -28.70 4.47 5.17
C LYS A 164 -28.33 2.98 5.23
N THR A 165 -27.06 2.66 5.19
CA THR A 165 -26.61 1.27 4.98
C THR A 165 -25.90 0.67 6.18
N GLY A 166 -25.44 1.48 7.13
CA GLY A 166 -24.56 1.07 8.22
C GLY A 166 -23.15 0.65 7.74
N MET A 167 -22.85 0.81 6.46
CA MET A 167 -21.56 0.43 5.88
C MET A 167 -20.61 1.62 5.83
N ARG A 168 -19.32 1.36 6.03
CA ARG A 168 -18.30 2.33 5.69
C ARG A 168 -18.43 2.74 4.24
N SER A 169 -18.42 4.05 3.98
CA SER A 169 -18.68 4.60 2.66
C SER A 169 -17.61 5.63 2.32
N ASP A 170 -16.86 5.39 1.23
CA ASP A 170 -15.76 6.23 0.78
C ASP A 170 -16.02 6.66 -0.68
N VAL A 171 -15.98 7.96 -0.99
CA VAL A 171 -16.00 8.45 -2.39
C VAL A 171 -14.57 8.44 -2.94
N VAL A 172 -14.38 7.67 -4.00
CA VAL A 172 -13.10 7.46 -4.67
C VAL A 172 -13.01 8.35 -5.90
N THR A 173 -11.94 9.14 -5.98
CA THR A 173 -11.61 9.93 -7.17
C THR A 173 -10.88 9.06 -8.19
N LEU A 174 -11.40 8.96 -9.40
CA LEU A 174 -10.87 8.16 -10.50
C LEU A 174 -10.50 9.06 -11.69
N TYR A 175 -9.57 8.58 -12.53
CA TYR A 175 -9.09 9.33 -13.72
C TYR A 175 -8.63 10.75 -13.37
N GLN A 176 -7.93 10.89 -12.21
CA GLN A 176 -7.42 12.16 -11.70
C GLN A 176 -8.51 13.26 -11.51
N GLY A 177 -9.77 12.87 -11.28
CA GLY A 177 -10.91 13.78 -11.14
C GLY A 177 -11.94 13.70 -12.28
N GLY A 178 -11.72 12.82 -13.25
CA GLY A 178 -12.69 12.60 -14.35
C GLY A 178 -13.95 11.86 -13.91
N ARG A 179 -13.88 11.04 -12.86
CA ARG A 179 -15.02 10.31 -12.29
C ARG A 179 -14.92 10.20 -10.77
N TYR A 180 -16.06 9.96 -10.12
CA TYR A 180 -16.19 9.75 -8.67
C TYR A 180 -17.12 8.58 -8.42
N HIS A 181 -16.61 7.55 -7.73
CA HIS A 181 -17.44 6.41 -7.36
C HIS A 181 -17.54 6.29 -5.84
N LEU A 182 -18.74 6.03 -5.33
CA LEU A 182 -19.00 5.71 -3.94
C LEU A 182 -18.82 4.21 -3.72
N TYR A 183 -17.86 3.84 -2.86
CA TYR A 183 -17.54 2.48 -2.48
C TYR A 183 -18.10 2.19 -1.09
N ARG A 184 -18.87 1.12 -0.93
CA ARG A 184 -19.44 0.68 0.35
C ARG A 184 -18.75 -0.58 0.81
N PHE A 185 -18.25 -0.55 2.05
CA PHE A 185 -17.49 -1.65 2.63
C PHE A 185 -18.16 -2.24 3.84
N LYS A 186 -18.21 -3.58 3.90
CA LYS A 186 -18.39 -4.30 5.16
C LYS A 186 -17.05 -4.34 5.89
N ARG A 187 -17.05 -3.95 7.16
CA ARG A 187 -15.85 -3.82 7.98
C ARG A 187 -15.80 -4.91 9.04
N TYR A 188 -14.60 -5.45 9.30
CA TYR A 188 -14.31 -6.38 10.38
C TYR A 188 -13.16 -5.82 11.23
N THR A 189 -13.37 -5.76 12.55
CA THR A 189 -12.40 -5.25 13.54
C THR A 189 -12.05 -6.26 14.64
N ASP A 190 -12.81 -7.36 14.81
CA ASP A 190 -12.34 -8.54 15.56
C ASP A 190 -11.71 -9.51 14.55
N VAL A 191 -10.40 -9.31 14.35
CA VAL A 191 -9.58 -10.14 13.45
C VAL A 191 -8.53 -10.82 14.29
N ARG A 192 -8.35 -12.13 14.09
CA ARG A 192 -7.41 -12.90 14.90
C ARG A 192 -6.40 -13.63 14.04
N LEU A 193 -5.16 -13.66 14.53
CA LEU A 193 -4.06 -14.39 13.92
C LEU A 193 -4.27 -15.90 14.11
N VAL A 194 -4.20 -16.66 13.02
CA VAL A 194 -4.35 -18.12 12.97
C VAL A 194 -3.01 -18.81 12.76
N PHE A 195 -2.26 -18.36 11.74
CA PHE A 195 -0.97 -18.95 11.40
C PHE A 195 -0.07 -17.94 10.69
N ALA A 196 1.21 -17.99 11.03
CA ALA A 196 2.30 -17.35 10.28
C ALA A 196 3.54 -18.26 10.34
N PRO A 197 4.28 -18.46 9.24
CA PRO A 197 5.58 -19.13 9.29
C PRO A 197 6.64 -18.23 9.93
N GLU A 198 7.83 -18.76 10.15
CA GLU A 198 8.98 -17.95 10.54
C GLU A 198 9.34 -16.92 9.46
N GLN A 199 9.71 -15.71 9.86
CA GLN A 199 10.11 -14.67 8.90
C GLN A 199 11.26 -15.12 7.99
N GLN A 200 12.14 -15.98 8.48
CA GLN A 200 13.29 -16.51 7.77
C GLN A 200 12.92 -17.25 6.48
N ILE A 201 11.73 -17.89 6.42
CA ILE A 201 11.21 -18.54 5.21
C ILE A 201 10.17 -17.68 4.50
N ALA A 202 9.47 -16.80 5.23
CA ALA A 202 8.53 -15.87 4.62
C ALA A 202 9.24 -14.78 3.79
N PHE A 203 10.48 -14.44 4.15
CA PHE A 203 11.32 -13.48 3.46
C PHE A 203 12.74 -14.05 3.28
N PHE A 204 12.82 -15.22 2.64
CA PHE A 204 14.09 -15.90 2.36
C PHE A 204 14.92 -15.10 1.36
N GLY A 205 16.21 -14.94 1.64
CA GLY A 205 17.12 -14.11 0.84
C GLY A 205 17.10 -12.62 1.23
N GLY A 206 16.12 -12.17 2.02
CA GLY A 206 16.07 -10.82 2.56
C GLY A 206 16.10 -9.70 1.52
N ASP A 207 16.61 -8.52 1.88
CA ASP A 207 16.73 -7.36 0.96
C ASP A 207 17.52 -7.68 -0.34
N PRO A 208 18.58 -8.53 -0.36
CA PRO A 208 19.21 -8.96 -1.61
C PRO A 208 18.26 -9.54 -2.65
N ASP A 209 17.39 -10.49 -2.25
CA ASP A 209 16.47 -11.18 -3.18
C ASP A 209 15.10 -10.47 -3.29
N ASN A 210 14.84 -9.40 -2.56
CA ASN A 210 13.61 -8.61 -2.66
C ASN A 210 13.49 -7.97 -4.05
N PHE A 211 12.31 -8.03 -4.68
CA PHE A 211 12.06 -7.65 -6.09
C PHE A 211 12.92 -8.43 -7.10
N GLU A 212 13.40 -9.61 -6.76
CA GLU A 212 14.13 -10.46 -7.69
C GLU A 212 13.30 -11.70 -8.07
N TYR A 213 13.68 -12.36 -9.16
CA TYR A 213 13.18 -13.68 -9.53
C TYR A 213 14.28 -14.44 -10.29
N PRO A 214 14.56 -15.71 -10.01
CA PRO A 214 13.79 -16.71 -9.23
C PRO A 214 13.72 -16.42 -7.72
N ARG A 215 12.54 -16.68 -7.12
CA ARG A 215 12.24 -16.45 -5.71
C ARG A 215 11.85 -17.76 -5.00
N TYR A 216 12.02 -17.82 -3.65
CA TYR A 216 11.77 -19.02 -2.84
C TYR A 216 11.16 -18.69 -1.47
N ASP A 217 10.10 -17.89 -1.45
CA ASP A 217 9.46 -17.39 -0.24
C ASP A 217 8.14 -18.11 0.06
N LEU A 218 7.91 -18.41 1.34
CA LEU A 218 6.60 -18.78 1.87
C LEU A 218 5.96 -17.55 2.54
N ASP A 219 5.74 -16.50 1.78
CA ASP A 219 5.21 -15.24 2.29
C ASP A 219 3.67 -15.32 2.41
N VAL A 220 3.21 -16.00 3.46
CA VAL A 220 1.80 -16.19 3.77
C VAL A 220 1.52 -15.94 5.24
N CYS A 221 0.33 -15.42 5.55
CA CYS A 221 -0.20 -15.27 6.90
C CYS A 221 -1.69 -15.51 6.88
N PHE A 222 -2.22 -16.23 7.88
CA PHE A 222 -3.63 -16.54 7.99
C PHE A 222 -4.24 -15.85 9.20
N PHE A 223 -5.38 -15.22 8.96
CA PHE A 223 -6.21 -14.57 9.96
C PHE A 223 -7.63 -15.15 9.91
N ARG A 224 -8.42 -14.80 10.90
CA ARG A 224 -9.86 -15.10 10.90
C ARG A 224 -10.64 -13.87 11.34
N ALA A 225 -11.70 -13.56 10.58
CA ALA A 225 -12.67 -12.55 10.96
C ALA A 225 -13.68 -13.13 11.95
N TYR A 226 -14.04 -12.36 12.96
CA TYR A 226 -15.02 -12.69 13.97
C TYR A 226 -16.16 -11.67 13.98
N GLU A 227 -17.36 -12.16 14.30
CA GLU A 227 -18.54 -11.34 14.59
C GLU A 227 -19.20 -11.88 15.87
N ASN A 228 -19.48 -10.98 16.81
CA ASN A 228 -20.09 -11.34 18.11
C ASN A 228 -19.35 -12.47 18.85
N GLY A 229 -18.01 -12.45 18.80
CA GLY A 229 -17.14 -13.43 19.47
C GLY A 229 -17.10 -14.82 18.83
N LYS A 230 -17.64 -14.98 17.63
CA LYS A 230 -17.61 -16.24 16.85
C LYS A 230 -17.00 -15.99 15.48
N PRO A 231 -16.41 -17.02 14.83
CA PRO A 231 -16.01 -16.93 13.44
C PRO A 231 -17.12 -16.37 12.56
N ALA A 232 -16.81 -15.36 11.75
CA ALA A 232 -17.79 -14.73 10.87
C ALA A 232 -18.26 -15.72 9.80
N ARG A 233 -19.56 -15.69 9.48
CA ARG A 233 -20.12 -16.51 8.39
C ARG A 233 -19.98 -15.79 7.09
N ILE A 234 -19.20 -16.39 6.18
CA ILE A 234 -18.83 -15.82 4.88
C ILE A 234 -19.51 -16.59 3.76
N GLU A 235 -20.27 -15.87 2.96
CA GLU A 235 -20.96 -16.44 1.79
C GLU A 235 -20.02 -16.56 0.58
N HIS A 236 -19.16 -15.54 0.37
CA HIS A 236 -18.23 -15.47 -0.75
C HIS A 236 -16.80 -15.71 -0.28
N TYR A 237 -16.23 -16.87 -0.60
CA TYR A 237 -14.84 -17.24 -0.32
C TYR A 237 -14.27 -18.05 -1.47
N LEU A 238 -12.97 -17.89 -1.74
CA LEU A 238 -12.29 -18.56 -2.84
C LEU A 238 -12.00 -20.02 -2.49
N LYS A 239 -12.35 -20.92 -3.38
CA LYS A 239 -11.99 -22.34 -3.25
C LYS A 239 -10.53 -22.54 -3.61
N TRP A 240 -9.88 -23.45 -2.92
CA TRP A 240 -8.50 -23.82 -3.18
C TRP A 240 -8.41 -24.71 -4.41
N SER A 241 -7.62 -24.31 -5.43
CA SER A 241 -7.42 -25.12 -6.64
C SER A 241 -6.61 -26.39 -6.33
N GLN A 242 -7.14 -27.54 -6.74
CA GLN A 242 -6.42 -28.81 -6.62
C GLN A 242 -5.35 -29.01 -7.71
N ARG A 243 -5.49 -28.29 -8.81
CA ARG A 243 -4.60 -28.40 -9.97
C ARG A 243 -3.37 -27.48 -9.86
N GLY A 244 -3.56 -26.28 -9.33
CA GLY A 244 -2.61 -25.16 -9.47
C GLY A 244 -2.55 -24.64 -10.91
N THR A 245 -1.40 -24.08 -11.32
CA THR A 245 -1.21 -23.49 -12.64
C THR A 245 -0.18 -24.24 -13.49
N ALA A 246 -0.31 -24.09 -14.81
CA ALA A 246 0.71 -24.42 -15.81
C ALA A 246 1.12 -23.16 -16.59
N GLU A 247 2.20 -23.25 -17.32
CA GLU A 247 2.62 -22.18 -18.23
C GLU A 247 1.53 -21.89 -19.26
N ASN A 248 1.31 -20.60 -19.56
CA ASN A 248 0.26 -20.04 -20.42
C ASN A 248 -1.18 -20.12 -19.85
N ASP A 249 -1.39 -20.61 -18.64
CA ASP A 249 -2.72 -20.50 -18.01
C ASP A 249 -3.06 -19.02 -17.78
N LEU A 250 -4.29 -18.63 -18.13
CA LEU A 250 -4.84 -17.32 -17.76
C LEU A 250 -5.13 -17.28 -16.26
N VAL A 251 -4.62 -16.26 -15.60
CA VAL A 251 -4.84 -15.98 -14.19
C VAL A 251 -5.35 -14.56 -13.98
N PHE A 252 -6.07 -14.36 -12.89
CA PHE A 252 -6.56 -13.07 -12.46
C PHE A 252 -6.00 -12.73 -11.09
N VAL A 253 -5.81 -11.44 -10.84
CA VAL A 253 -5.41 -10.91 -9.54
C VAL A 253 -6.48 -9.93 -9.07
N SER A 254 -7.08 -10.23 -7.92
CA SER A 254 -8.07 -9.36 -7.29
C SER A 254 -7.48 -8.72 -6.05
N GLY A 255 -7.16 -7.42 -6.11
CA GLY A 255 -6.48 -6.77 -5.02
C GLY A 255 -6.57 -5.26 -5.01
N HIS A 256 -5.83 -4.64 -4.10
CA HIS A 256 -5.89 -3.22 -3.83
C HIS A 256 -4.55 -2.57 -4.20
N PRO A 257 -4.26 -2.36 -5.50
CA PRO A 257 -3.03 -1.67 -5.92
C PRO A 257 -3.00 -0.28 -5.31
N GLY A 258 -1.87 0.10 -4.75
CA GLY A 258 -1.71 1.32 -3.97
C GLY A 258 -1.90 2.57 -4.82
N ARG A 259 -0.97 2.81 -5.73
CA ARG A 259 -0.98 3.98 -6.61
C ARG A 259 -0.21 3.68 -7.89
N THR A 260 -0.71 4.22 -9.01
CA THR A 260 0.05 4.36 -10.26
C THR A 260 0.05 5.83 -10.72
N SER A 261 0.97 6.16 -11.60
CA SER A 261 1.23 7.51 -12.12
C SER A 261 1.14 7.54 -13.65
N ARG A 262 0.30 6.67 -14.22
CA ARG A 262 0.20 6.49 -15.69
C ARG A 262 -0.51 7.62 -16.39
N LEU A 263 -1.45 8.28 -15.69
CA LEU A 263 -2.23 9.40 -16.21
C LEU A 263 -1.61 10.77 -15.91
N LEU A 264 -0.48 10.82 -15.20
CA LEU A 264 0.21 12.07 -14.93
C LEU A 264 0.79 12.70 -16.19
N THR A 265 0.83 14.04 -16.19
CA THR A 265 1.45 14.83 -17.26
C THR A 265 2.99 14.76 -17.17
N VAL A 266 3.66 15.13 -18.26
CA VAL A 266 5.12 15.19 -18.30
C VAL A 266 5.68 16.07 -17.18
N ALA A 267 5.09 17.26 -16.94
CA ALA A 267 5.51 18.18 -15.88
C ALA A 267 5.42 17.56 -14.48
N GLU A 268 4.43 16.71 -14.23
CA GLU A 268 4.31 15.98 -12.95
C GLU A 268 5.34 14.87 -12.83
N LEU A 269 5.62 14.14 -13.92
CA LEU A 269 6.66 13.09 -13.93
C LEU A 269 8.06 13.67 -13.75
N GLU A 270 8.35 14.82 -14.37
CA GLU A 270 9.59 15.56 -14.15
C GLU A 270 9.76 15.98 -12.69
N TYR A 271 8.70 16.49 -12.06
CA TYR A 271 8.74 16.81 -10.63
C TYR A 271 8.99 15.56 -9.75
N LEU A 272 8.38 14.41 -10.09
CA LEU A 272 8.67 13.15 -9.40
C LEU A 272 10.15 12.78 -9.53
N ARG A 273 10.67 12.79 -10.76
CA ARG A 273 12.08 12.45 -11.08
C ARG A 273 13.08 13.36 -10.41
N ASP A 274 12.88 14.69 -10.52
CA ASP A 274 13.91 15.67 -10.20
C ASP A 274 13.83 16.16 -8.74
N THR A 275 12.68 16.00 -8.09
CA THR A 275 12.45 16.60 -6.76
C THR A 275 11.94 15.60 -5.75
N ARG A 276 10.78 14.95 -6.01
CA ARG A 276 10.11 14.14 -4.98
C ARG A 276 10.87 12.88 -4.65
N LEU A 277 11.19 12.05 -5.64
CA LEU A 277 11.88 10.77 -5.42
C LEU A 277 13.27 10.95 -4.81
N PRO A 278 14.15 11.86 -5.31
CA PRO A 278 15.46 12.10 -4.69
C PRO A 278 15.36 12.52 -3.22
N ASN A 279 14.43 13.42 -2.88
CA ASN A 279 14.26 13.88 -1.50
C ASN A 279 13.73 12.76 -0.59
N THR A 280 12.80 11.95 -1.08
CA THR A 280 12.27 10.80 -0.32
C THR A 280 13.35 9.74 -0.09
N LEU A 281 14.12 9.41 -1.13
CA LEU A 281 15.23 8.45 -1.04
C LEU A 281 16.31 8.91 -0.04
N ARG A 282 16.69 10.19 -0.07
CA ARG A 282 17.64 10.76 0.91
C ARG A 282 17.18 10.52 2.35
N ARG A 283 15.88 10.72 2.62
CA ARG A 283 15.30 10.46 3.94
C ARG A 283 15.30 8.98 4.28
N LEU A 284 14.93 8.10 3.35
CA LEU A 284 14.92 6.66 3.58
C LEU A 284 16.32 6.10 3.88
N TYR A 285 17.34 6.54 3.16
CA TYR A 285 18.73 6.16 3.47
C TYR A 285 19.14 6.57 4.89
N ARG A 286 18.74 7.79 5.32
CA ARG A 286 18.97 8.26 6.68
C ARG A 286 18.29 7.38 7.72
N LEU A 287 17.02 7.05 7.53
CA LEU A 287 16.25 6.19 8.44
C LEU A 287 16.80 4.76 8.48
N GLU A 288 17.23 4.21 7.36
CA GLU A 288 17.85 2.89 7.30
C GLU A 288 19.12 2.82 8.16
N VAL A 289 20.00 3.82 8.06
CA VAL A 289 21.21 3.89 8.90
C VAL A 289 20.85 4.02 10.37
N LEU A 290 19.87 4.86 10.71
CA LEU A 290 19.41 5.06 12.08
C LEU A 290 18.88 3.76 12.70
N LEU A 291 17.94 3.09 12.02
CA LEU A 291 17.29 1.88 12.49
C LEU A 291 18.25 0.68 12.52
N THR A 292 19.17 0.59 11.57
CA THR A 292 20.24 -0.42 11.56
C THR A 292 21.17 -0.25 12.77
N ALA A 293 21.59 0.99 13.04
CA ALA A 293 22.43 1.29 14.20
C ALA A 293 21.71 1.01 15.54
N TYR A 294 20.41 1.31 15.61
CA TYR A 294 19.59 0.97 16.78
C TYR A 294 19.45 -0.55 16.96
N SER A 295 19.16 -1.27 15.88
CA SER A 295 19.02 -2.73 15.87
C SER A 295 20.31 -3.43 16.35
N GLY A 296 21.48 -2.91 16.00
CA GLY A 296 22.78 -3.44 16.38
C GLY A 296 23.11 -3.35 17.88
N ARG A 297 22.33 -2.60 18.68
CA ARG A 297 22.59 -2.42 20.12
C ARG A 297 22.25 -3.66 20.96
N SER A 298 21.18 -4.38 20.61
CA SER A 298 20.76 -5.60 21.31
C SER A 298 19.75 -6.39 20.48
N LYS A 299 19.51 -7.66 20.87
CA LYS A 299 18.44 -8.48 20.26
C LYS A 299 17.06 -7.87 20.43
N GLU A 300 16.80 -7.22 21.57
CA GLU A 300 15.52 -6.55 21.82
C GLU A 300 15.34 -5.31 20.94
N ASN A 301 16.41 -4.52 20.74
CA ASN A 301 16.36 -3.39 19.80
C ASN A 301 16.13 -3.87 18.36
N THR A 302 16.77 -4.98 17.95
CA THR A 302 16.50 -5.62 16.66
C THR A 302 15.01 -5.97 16.53
N ARG A 303 14.41 -6.63 17.56
CA ARG A 303 12.98 -6.99 17.55
C ARG A 303 12.08 -5.77 17.42
N ARG A 304 12.36 -4.70 18.20
CA ARG A 304 11.52 -3.48 18.22
C ARG A 304 11.51 -2.71 16.90
N ALA A 305 12.66 -2.63 16.23
CA ALA A 305 12.80 -1.85 15.00
C ALA A 305 12.60 -2.67 13.73
N LYS A 306 12.27 -3.96 13.83
CA LYS A 306 12.34 -4.89 12.72
C LYS A 306 11.36 -4.57 11.60
N ASP A 307 10.12 -4.25 11.93
CA ASP A 307 9.09 -3.90 10.96
C ASP A 307 9.37 -2.55 10.31
N ASP A 308 9.73 -1.53 11.10
CA ASP A 308 10.13 -0.21 10.60
C ASP A 308 11.31 -0.31 9.64
N LEU A 309 12.35 -1.08 9.99
CA LEU A 309 13.54 -1.25 9.15
C LEU A 309 13.19 -1.95 7.83
N PHE A 310 12.37 -3.00 7.89
CA PHE A 310 11.88 -3.68 6.68
C PHE A 310 11.11 -2.71 5.78
N GLY A 311 10.17 -1.94 6.31
CA GLY A 311 9.40 -0.95 5.56
C GLY A 311 10.28 0.11 4.88
N VAL A 312 11.31 0.60 5.59
CA VAL A 312 12.27 1.57 5.04
C VAL A 312 13.11 0.95 3.92
N GLN A 313 13.64 -0.26 4.09
CA GLN A 313 14.44 -0.96 3.08
C GLN A 313 13.63 -1.29 1.83
N ASN A 314 12.43 -1.83 2.02
CA ASN A 314 11.52 -2.13 0.92
C ASN A 314 11.16 -0.88 0.11
N SER A 315 10.76 0.21 0.79
CA SER A 315 10.42 1.47 0.13
C SER A 315 11.62 2.07 -0.61
N ARG A 316 12.82 2.01 0.00
CA ARG A 316 14.06 2.48 -0.63
C ARG A 316 14.34 1.73 -1.94
N LYS A 317 14.21 0.39 -1.94
CA LYS A 317 14.49 -0.44 -3.13
C LYS A 317 13.45 -0.18 -4.23
N ALA A 318 12.16 -0.12 -3.89
CA ALA A 318 11.09 0.21 -4.82
C ALA A 318 11.29 1.59 -5.46
N LEU A 319 11.47 2.64 -4.64
CA LEU A 319 11.62 4.01 -5.16
C LEU A 319 12.93 4.24 -5.94
N ASN A 320 13.99 3.48 -5.65
CA ASN A 320 15.18 3.47 -6.52
C ASN A 320 14.87 2.92 -7.90
N GLY A 321 14.07 1.85 -7.99
CA GLY A 321 13.64 1.29 -9.28
C GLY A 321 12.71 2.24 -10.04
N GLU A 322 11.76 2.89 -9.36
CA GLU A 322 10.91 3.92 -9.95
C GLU A 322 11.76 5.09 -10.50
N LEU A 323 12.71 5.59 -9.70
CA LEU A 323 13.60 6.67 -10.14
C LEU A 323 14.46 6.25 -11.34
N ALA A 324 15.01 5.03 -11.32
CA ALA A 324 15.77 4.50 -12.45
C ALA A 324 14.91 4.44 -13.72
N GLY A 325 13.64 4.05 -13.59
CA GLY A 325 12.68 4.08 -14.69
C GLY A 325 12.44 5.50 -15.23
N LEU A 326 12.23 6.49 -14.37
CA LEU A 326 12.04 7.89 -14.81
C LEU A 326 13.31 8.54 -15.36
N LEU A 327 14.48 8.01 -15.01
CA LEU A 327 15.77 8.44 -15.59
C LEU A 327 16.03 7.79 -16.96
N ASP A 328 15.28 6.77 -17.36
CA ASP A 328 15.31 6.25 -18.72
C ASP A 328 14.66 7.25 -19.69
N PRO A 329 15.41 7.87 -20.62
CA PRO A 329 14.86 8.83 -21.57
C PRO A 329 13.67 8.29 -22.37
N GLY A 330 13.67 7.00 -22.71
CA GLY A 330 12.62 6.37 -23.51
C GLY A 330 11.24 6.42 -22.86
N ILE A 331 11.16 6.37 -21.53
CA ILE A 331 9.87 6.48 -20.80
C ILE A 331 9.34 7.90 -20.88
N ILE A 332 10.14 8.92 -20.59
CA ILE A 332 9.74 10.32 -20.65
C ILE A 332 9.42 10.74 -22.09
N GLU A 333 10.25 10.34 -23.06
CA GLU A 333 10.01 10.63 -24.49
C GLU A 333 8.68 10.04 -24.97
N LYS A 334 8.38 8.78 -24.59
CA LYS A 334 7.09 8.16 -24.91
C LYS A 334 5.92 8.93 -24.30
N LYS A 335 6.01 9.29 -23.02
CA LYS A 335 5.00 10.09 -22.32
C LYS A 335 4.79 11.46 -22.98
N ALA A 336 5.86 12.14 -23.37
CA ALA A 336 5.82 13.41 -24.05
C ALA A 336 5.18 13.29 -25.45
N ALA A 337 5.48 12.21 -26.17
CA ALA A 337 4.86 11.94 -27.48
C ALA A 337 3.35 11.66 -27.36
N ASP A 338 2.94 10.85 -26.35
CA ASP A 338 1.54 10.54 -26.08
C ASP A 338 0.77 11.82 -25.65
N GLU A 339 1.35 12.65 -24.77
CA GLU A 339 0.78 13.94 -24.38
C GLU A 339 0.65 14.89 -25.58
N LYS A 340 1.70 15.02 -26.40
CA LYS A 340 1.68 15.84 -27.62
C LYS A 340 0.57 15.39 -28.58
N LYS A 341 0.45 14.09 -28.84
CA LYS A 341 -0.58 13.53 -29.70
C LYS A 341 -1.98 13.85 -29.21
N LEU A 342 -2.23 13.76 -27.89
CA LEU A 342 -3.51 14.11 -27.31
C LEU A 342 -3.80 15.61 -27.43
N ARG A 343 -2.83 16.49 -27.15
CA ARG A 343 -2.95 17.95 -27.34
C ARG A 343 -3.30 18.31 -28.80
N GLU A 344 -2.63 17.69 -29.78
CA GLU A 344 -2.90 17.89 -31.21
C GLU A 344 -4.30 17.39 -31.57
N SER A 345 -4.76 16.30 -31.00
CA SER A 345 -6.10 15.73 -31.28
C SER A 345 -7.25 16.60 -30.77
N VAL A 346 -7.02 17.45 -29.77
CA VAL A 346 -8.03 18.38 -29.22
C VAL A 346 -7.90 19.80 -29.79
N ALA A 347 -6.77 20.11 -30.45
CA ALA A 347 -6.54 21.43 -31.05
C ALA A 347 -7.57 21.77 -32.13
N GLY A 348 -8.08 23.00 -32.08
CA GLY A 348 -9.09 23.47 -33.07
C GLY A 348 -10.50 22.93 -32.89
N ARG A 349 -10.76 22.21 -31.76
CA ARG A 349 -12.09 21.72 -31.40
C ARG A 349 -12.68 22.55 -30.27
N ASP A 350 -13.74 23.32 -30.53
CA ASP A 350 -14.35 24.21 -29.51
C ASP A 350 -14.84 23.46 -28.28
N GLU A 351 -15.28 22.22 -28.43
CA GLU A 351 -15.74 21.33 -27.35
C GLU A 351 -14.64 20.97 -26.34
N PHE A 352 -13.34 21.07 -26.72
CA PHE A 352 -12.17 20.77 -25.88
C PHE A 352 -11.30 22.00 -25.60
N LYS A 353 -11.81 23.19 -25.82
CA LYS A 353 -11.08 24.46 -25.63
C LYS A 353 -10.46 24.52 -24.17
N ASP A 354 -11.21 24.07 -23.15
CA ASP A 354 -10.72 24.06 -21.76
C ASP A 354 -9.61 23.01 -21.53
N ALA A 355 -9.63 21.90 -22.28
CA ALA A 355 -8.58 20.90 -22.23
C ALA A 355 -7.25 21.43 -22.78
N LEU A 356 -7.23 22.35 -23.73
CA LEU A 356 -5.99 22.90 -24.29
C LEU A 356 -5.15 23.62 -23.27
N SER A 357 -5.75 24.32 -22.30
CA SER A 357 -5.05 25.03 -21.23
C SER A 357 -4.75 24.14 -20.00
N ALA A 358 -5.29 22.94 -19.95
CA ALA A 358 -5.24 22.09 -18.76
C ALA A 358 -3.81 21.68 -18.40
N TRP A 359 -3.00 21.30 -19.38
CA TRP A 359 -1.59 20.92 -19.13
C TRP A 359 -0.76 22.07 -18.56
N ASP A 360 -0.96 23.29 -19.06
CA ASP A 360 -0.24 24.46 -18.58
C ASP A 360 -0.69 24.84 -17.16
N ARG A 361 -1.98 24.68 -16.84
CA ARG A 361 -2.52 24.82 -15.48
C ARG A 361 -1.93 23.80 -14.53
N ILE A 362 -1.79 22.54 -14.95
CA ILE A 362 -1.16 21.47 -14.15
C ILE A 362 0.31 21.82 -13.89
N ALA A 363 1.05 22.24 -14.93
CA ALA A 363 2.46 22.61 -14.79
C ALA A 363 2.64 23.80 -13.83
N ALA A 364 1.80 24.82 -13.93
CA ALA A 364 1.82 25.97 -13.03
C ALA A 364 1.52 25.58 -11.57
N ALA A 365 0.47 24.78 -11.34
CA ALA A 365 0.12 24.29 -10.03
C ALA A 365 1.23 23.37 -9.44
N GLN A 366 1.83 22.52 -10.29
CA GLN A 366 2.93 21.63 -9.87
C GLN A 366 4.17 22.42 -9.46
N LYS A 367 4.46 23.53 -10.11
CA LYS A 367 5.56 24.44 -9.70
C LYS A 367 5.31 24.99 -8.29
N VAL A 368 4.10 25.50 -8.01
CA VAL A 368 3.75 26.02 -6.67
C VAL A 368 3.83 24.93 -5.61
N ILE A 369 3.37 23.71 -5.94
CA ILE A 369 3.52 22.53 -5.06
C ILE A 369 4.99 22.29 -4.76
N GLY A 370 5.86 22.30 -5.78
CA GLY A 370 7.30 22.09 -5.62
C GLY A 370 7.96 23.11 -4.70
N GLU A 371 7.61 24.39 -4.86
CA GLU A 371 8.13 25.48 -4.04
C GLU A 371 7.75 25.37 -2.55
N ASN A 372 6.59 24.76 -2.25
CA ASN A 372 6.07 24.60 -0.89
C ASN A 372 6.28 23.19 -0.31
N ALA A 373 6.74 22.23 -1.11
CA ALA A 373 6.85 20.83 -0.73
C ALA A 373 7.71 20.59 0.52
N ARG A 374 8.80 21.35 0.69
CA ARG A 374 9.71 21.22 1.84
C ARG A 374 8.99 21.52 3.14
N VAL A 375 8.34 22.67 3.25
CA VAL A 375 7.62 23.07 4.47
C VAL A 375 6.45 22.12 4.74
N TYR A 376 5.70 21.78 3.71
CA TYR A 376 4.61 20.80 3.81
C TYR A 376 5.11 19.46 4.33
N ASN A 377 6.14 18.87 3.73
CA ASN A 377 6.66 17.56 4.12
C ASN A 377 7.21 17.55 5.55
N LEU A 378 7.88 18.62 5.97
CA LEU A 378 8.43 18.74 7.32
C LEU A 378 7.34 18.87 8.38
N LEU A 379 6.41 19.80 8.21
CA LEU A 379 5.46 20.17 9.25
C LEU A 379 4.15 19.36 9.15
N GLU A 380 3.47 19.39 8.02
CA GLU A 380 2.20 18.66 7.84
C GLU A 380 2.43 17.18 7.57
N GLY A 381 3.36 16.83 6.69
CA GLY A 381 3.75 15.45 6.39
C GLY A 381 4.50 14.75 7.53
N GLY A 382 4.85 15.46 8.60
CA GLY A 382 5.42 14.90 9.82
C GLY A 382 6.87 14.44 9.69
N ALA A 383 7.59 14.83 8.62
CA ALA A 383 8.97 14.41 8.45
C ALA A 383 9.91 14.97 9.54
N ALA A 384 9.55 16.09 10.16
CA ALA A 384 10.25 16.67 11.29
C ALA A 384 9.88 16.05 12.66
N PHE A 385 8.88 15.20 12.71
CA PHE A 385 8.31 14.64 13.94
C PHE A 385 8.00 13.15 13.78
N ASN A 386 9.00 12.36 13.43
CA ASN A 386 8.87 10.91 13.27
C ASN A 386 8.74 10.25 14.65
N SER A 387 7.51 10.26 15.19
CA SER A 387 7.15 9.79 16.51
C SER A 387 5.68 9.42 16.54
N GLU A 388 5.35 8.24 17.04
CA GLU A 388 3.97 7.83 17.29
C GLU A 388 3.30 8.73 18.32
N LEU A 389 4.03 9.10 19.37
CA LEU A 389 3.55 9.99 20.42
C LEU A 389 3.17 11.38 19.88
N PHE A 390 3.94 11.91 18.92
CA PHE A 390 3.59 13.17 18.25
C PHE A 390 2.35 13.01 17.37
N SER A 391 2.23 11.91 16.64
CA SER A 391 1.07 11.63 15.79
C SER A 391 -0.22 11.56 16.61
N ILE A 392 -0.17 10.88 17.77
CA ILE A 392 -1.28 10.82 18.74
C ILE A 392 -1.61 12.23 19.26
N ALA A 393 -0.61 12.98 19.70
CA ALA A 393 -0.80 14.33 20.26
C ALA A 393 -1.43 15.29 19.24
N ARG A 394 -0.96 15.28 17.99
CA ARG A 394 -1.53 16.09 16.91
C ARG A 394 -2.95 15.67 16.58
N THR A 395 -3.23 14.37 16.57
CA THR A 395 -4.60 13.85 16.34
C THR A 395 -5.56 14.32 17.42
N LEU A 396 -5.17 14.25 18.70
CA LEU A 396 -5.99 14.74 19.82
C LEU A 396 -6.24 16.25 19.75
N LEU A 397 -5.19 17.03 19.47
CA LEU A 397 -5.30 18.49 19.30
C LEU A 397 -6.30 18.83 18.19
N ARG A 398 -6.12 18.21 17.01
CA ARG A 398 -6.98 18.49 15.85
C ARG A 398 -8.39 17.95 16.03
N ALA A 399 -8.58 16.80 16.68
CA ALA A 399 -9.91 16.26 16.96
C ALA A 399 -10.76 17.24 17.77
N ALA A 400 -10.18 17.89 18.77
CA ALA A 400 -10.88 18.89 19.59
C ALA A 400 -11.34 20.11 18.78
N GLU A 401 -10.62 20.48 17.72
CA GLU A 401 -10.94 21.61 16.83
C GLU A 401 -11.87 21.22 15.67
N GLU A 402 -11.73 19.99 15.16
CA GLU A 402 -12.48 19.54 13.97
C GLU A 402 -13.87 18.99 14.32
N LYS A 403 -14.02 18.26 15.42
CA LYS A 403 -15.31 17.67 15.84
C LYS A 403 -16.47 18.66 15.96
N PRO A 404 -16.28 19.90 16.48
CA PRO A 404 -17.35 20.89 16.55
C PRO A 404 -17.82 21.43 15.19
N LYS A 405 -17.00 21.29 14.13
CA LYS A 405 -17.34 21.77 12.78
C LYS A 405 -18.38 20.87 12.13
N ALA A 406 -19.11 21.41 11.15
CA ALA A 406 -19.95 20.61 10.27
C ALA A 406 -19.09 19.57 9.53
N ASN A 407 -19.63 18.36 9.28
CA ASN A 407 -18.87 17.24 8.69
C ASN A 407 -18.12 17.63 7.40
N GLY A 408 -18.75 18.39 6.51
CA GLY A 408 -18.14 18.85 5.25
C GLY A 408 -17.04 19.91 5.39
N GLU A 409 -16.90 20.52 6.56
CA GLU A 409 -15.88 21.54 6.85
C GLU A 409 -14.66 20.98 7.57
N ARG A 410 -14.76 19.74 8.09
CA ARG A 410 -13.69 19.06 8.80
C ARG A 410 -12.55 18.66 7.85
N LEU A 411 -11.35 18.51 8.37
CA LEU A 411 -10.30 17.79 7.68
C LEU A 411 -10.77 16.36 7.39
N ARG A 412 -10.42 15.80 6.24
CA ARG A 412 -10.96 14.51 5.75
C ARG A 412 -10.80 13.38 6.76
N GLU A 413 -9.67 13.32 7.45
CA GLU A 413 -9.36 12.31 8.47
C GLU A 413 -10.28 12.39 9.71
N PHE A 414 -11.00 13.48 9.89
CA PHE A 414 -11.97 13.68 10.97
C PHE A 414 -13.44 13.65 10.50
N SER A 415 -13.67 13.20 9.26
CA SER A 415 -15.03 13.02 8.74
C SER A 415 -15.79 11.92 9.49
N ASP A 416 -17.12 11.99 9.47
CA ASP A 416 -17.97 10.99 10.13
C ASP A 416 -17.73 9.57 9.58
N SER A 417 -17.49 9.43 8.27
CA SER A 417 -17.21 8.13 7.63
C SER A 417 -15.89 7.48 8.09
N GLY A 418 -14.88 8.30 8.44
CA GLY A 418 -13.57 7.83 8.91
C GLY A 418 -13.45 7.65 10.43
N ARG A 419 -14.45 8.15 11.21
CA ARG A 419 -14.34 8.25 12.65
C ARG A 419 -14.01 6.95 13.37
N GLU A 420 -14.70 5.86 13.08
CA GLU A 420 -14.49 4.59 13.78
C GLU A 420 -13.09 3.99 13.50
N SER A 421 -12.58 4.17 12.28
CA SER A 421 -11.22 3.75 11.95
C SER A 421 -10.17 4.62 12.65
N LEU A 422 -10.42 5.92 12.76
CA LEU A 422 -9.56 6.85 13.53
C LEU A 422 -9.51 6.46 15.01
N GLU A 423 -10.68 6.19 15.62
CA GLU A 423 -10.80 5.78 17.02
C GLU A 423 -10.10 4.44 17.28
N LEU A 424 -10.25 3.47 16.37
CA LEU A 424 -9.57 2.17 16.46
C LEU A 424 -8.05 2.33 16.53
N GLN A 425 -7.47 3.21 15.70
CA GLN A 425 -6.04 3.50 15.70
C GLN A 425 -5.61 4.34 16.91
N LEU A 426 -6.36 5.39 17.23
CA LEU A 426 -6.02 6.30 18.31
C LEU A 426 -6.06 5.62 19.69
N PHE A 427 -6.98 4.66 19.88
CA PHE A 427 -7.14 3.94 21.13
C PHE A 427 -6.43 2.58 21.16
N SER A 428 -5.58 2.33 20.17
CA SER A 428 -4.76 1.13 20.11
C SER A 428 -3.86 1.00 21.36
N GLU A 429 -3.84 -0.21 21.92
CA GLU A 429 -2.95 -0.59 23.04
C GLU A 429 -1.59 -1.13 22.54
N LYS A 430 -1.26 -0.89 21.26
CA LYS A 430 0.02 -1.31 20.68
C LYS A 430 1.21 -0.83 21.55
N PRO A 431 2.29 -1.60 21.63
CA PRO A 431 3.45 -1.20 22.40
C PRO A 431 4.12 0.03 21.76
N ILE A 432 4.45 1.02 22.60
CA ILE A 432 5.24 2.21 22.24
C ILE A 432 6.54 2.13 23.02
N TYR A 433 7.67 2.13 22.33
CA TYR A 433 8.99 1.96 22.92
C TYR A 433 9.69 3.31 23.12
N PRO A 434 9.80 3.84 24.37
CA PRO A 434 10.32 5.19 24.59
C PRO A 434 11.72 5.44 24.04
N ASP A 435 12.60 4.44 24.08
CA ASP A 435 13.96 4.55 23.57
C ASP A 435 14.03 4.63 22.05
N LEU A 436 13.11 3.99 21.33
CA LEU A 436 12.96 4.11 19.87
C LEU A 436 12.30 5.45 19.48
N GLU A 437 11.25 5.84 20.19
CA GLU A 437 10.57 7.14 20.04
C GLU A 437 11.55 8.30 20.21
N GLU A 438 12.37 8.28 21.29
CA GLU A 438 13.39 9.29 21.53
C GLU A 438 14.42 9.36 20.40
N LEU A 439 14.87 8.21 19.91
CA LEU A 439 15.85 8.14 18.83
C LEU A 439 15.29 8.71 17.52
N GLN A 440 14.08 8.28 17.13
CA GLN A 440 13.42 8.70 15.89
C GLN A 440 13.06 10.19 15.95
N LEU A 441 12.54 10.68 17.07
CA LEU A 441 12.22 12.10 17.25
C LEU A 441 13.48 12.97 17.25
N ALA A 442 14.55 12.55 17.91
CA ALA A 442 15.83 13.28 17.93
C ALA A 442 16.42 13.43 16.53
N ASP A 443 16.37 12.35 15.73
CA ASP A 443 16.84 12.38 14.34
C ASP A 443 15.97 13.31 13.49
N SER A 444 14.64 13.24 13.62
CA SER A 444 13.73 14.09 12.83
C SER A 444 13.79 15.56 13.22
N LEU A 445 14.02 15.90 14.48
CA LEU A 445 14.30 17.28 14.91
C LEU A 445 15.66 17.79 14.39
N THR A 446 16.66 16.91 14.28
CA THR A 446 17.94 17.24 13.64
C THR A 446 17.71 17.51 12.15
N TYR A 447 16.96 16.64 11.47
CA TYR A 447 16.59 16.80 10.08
C TYR A 447 15.84 18.13 9.82
N LEU A 448 14.92 18.50 10.70
CA LEU A 448 14.23 19.80 10.66
C LEU A 448 15.23 20.98 10.68
N ALA A 449 16.20 20.92 11.61
CA ALA A 449 17.20 21.99 11.76
C ALA A 449 18.16 22.08 10.54
N GLU A 450 18.47 20.93 9.93
CA GLU A 450 19.25 20.86 8.69
C GLU A 450 18.49 21.46 7.50
N GLU A 451 17.21 21.12 7.35
CA GLU A 451 16.40 21.54 6.20
C GLU A 451 15.91 22.99 6.28
N MET A 452 15.56 23.47 7.47
CA MET A 452 15.02 24.83 7.67
C MET A 452 16.10 25.84 8.06
N GLY A 453 17.27 25.37 8.50
CA GLY A 453 18.34 26.16 9.10
C GLY A 453 18.13 26.33 10.60
N SER A 454 19.18 26.11 11.38
CA SER A 454 19.15 26.17 12.85
C SER A 454 18.74 27.52 13.43
N ALA A 455 18.92 28.63 12.68
CA ALA A 455 18.50 29.96 13.06
C ALA A 455 17.04 30.28 12.74
N ALA A 456 16.32 29.42 12.02
CA ALA A 456 14.93 29.66 11.68
C ALA A 456 14.07 29.74 12.96
N ARG A 457 13.17 30.72 13.04
CA ARG A 457 12.33 30.97 14.21
C ARG A 457 11.60 29.73 14.68
N ILE A 458 10.99 28.99 13.76
CA ILE A 458 10.23 27.77 14.08
C ILE A 458 11.13 26.70 14.70
N VAL A 459 12.36 26.52 14.20
CA VAL A 459 13.35 25.58 14.73
C VAL A 459 13.75 25.96 16.16
N GLN A 460 14.02 27.25 16.39
CA GLN A 460 14.37 27.76 17.72
C GLN A 460 13.23 27.56 18.73
N GLN A 461 11.98 27.78 18.33
CA GLN A 461 10.82 27.57 19.17
C GLN A 461 10.62 26.08 19.52
N ILE A 462 10.77 25.19 18.54
CA ILE A 462 10.62 23.74 18.72
C ILE A 462 11.72 23.21 19.65
N LEU A 463 12.96 23.60 19.43
CA LEU A 463 14.10 23.13 20.21
C LEU A 463 14.17 23.76 21.61
N SER A 464 13.56 24.93 21.81
CA SER A 464 13.50 25.62 23.11
C SER A 464 14.87 25.75 23.81
N GLY A 465 15.91 26.11 23.05
CA GLY A 465 17.28 26.28 23.55
C GLY A 465 18.04 24.99 23.86
N LYS A 466 17.50 23.82 23.47
CA LYS A 466 18.10 22.49 23.69
C LYS A 466 18.62 21.89 22.40
N SER A 467 19.51 20.92 22.51
CA SER A 467 19.85 20.07 21.38
C SER A 467 18.64 19.21 20.94
N PRO A 468 18.56 18.76 19.69
CA PRO A 468 17.51 17.84 19.24
C PRO A 468 17.36 16.60 20.13
N ARG A 469 18.46 16.03 20.61
CA ARG A 469 18.46 14.87 21.50
C ARG A 469 17.88 15.19 22.87
N GLU A 470 18.30 16.27 23.51
CA GLU A 470 17.77 16.68 24.81
C GLU A 470 16.29 17.03 24.73
N ARG A 471 15.88 17.68 23.64
CA ARG A 471 14.48 18.03 23.41
C ARG A 471 13.61 16.79 23.20
N ALA A 472 14.05 15.84 22.38
CA ALA A 472 13.35 14.57 22.17
C ALA A 472 13.22 13.76 23.49
N ALA A 473 14.31 13.63 24.24
CA ALA A 473 14.31 12.94 25.52
C ALA A 473 13.34 13.55 26.53
N GLU A 474 13.28 14.89 26.62
CA GLU A 474 12.32 15.60 27.47
C GLU A 474 10.87 15.32 27.04
N LEU A 475 10.56 15.50 25.73
CA LEU A 475 9.23 15.32 25.20
C LEU A 475 8.69 13.91 25.41
N VAL A 476 9.52 12.90 25.12
CA VAL A 476 9.13 11.48 25.25
C VAL A 476 8.98 11.07 26.71
N ARG A 477 9.87 11.56 27.60
CA ARG A 477 9.80 11.26 29.02
C ARG A 477 8.56 11.86 29.69
N ASP A 478 8.24 13.11 29.37
CA ASP A 478 7.28 13.91 30.11
C ASP A 478 5.85 13.84 29.54
N THR A 479 5.67 13.34 28.29
CA THR A 479 4.36 13.13 27.72
C THR A 479 3.60 11.97 28.35
N ARG A 480 2.29 12.13 28.51
CA ARG A 480 1.36 11.14 29.01
C ARG A 480 0.44 10.56 27.94
N VAL A 481 0.54 11.01 26.66
CA VAL A 481 -0.33 10.53 25.58
C VAL A 481 -0.12 9.06 25.22
N LYS A 482 0.86 8.38 25.81
CA LYS A 482 1.00 6.92 25.78
C LYS A 482 -0.12 6.18 26.52
N ASP A 483 -0.79 6.85 27.47
CA ASP A 483 -1.91 6.29 28.24
C ASP A 483 -3.20 6.36 27.42
N VAL A 484 -3.77 5.18 27.11
CA VAL A 484 -5.01 5.06 26.31
C VAL A 484 -6.22 5.67 27.02
N ALA A 485 -6.31 5.58 28.34
CA ALA A 485 -7.40 6.20 29.11
C ALA A 485 -7.35 7.74 28.98
N LEU A 486 -6.15 8.32 29.04
CA LEU A 486 -5.96 9.75 28.79
C LEU A 486 -6.34 10.11 27.35
N ARG A 487 -5.94 9.31 26.34
CA ARG A 487 -6.32 9.57 24.94
C ARG A 487 -7.84 9.63 24.76
N LYS A 488 -8.57 8.67 25.34
CA LYS A 488 -10.05 8.62 25.32
C LYS A 488 -10.65 9.87 25.96
N ASN A 489 -10.19 10.24 27.15
CA ASN A 489 -10.66 11.43 27.86
C ASN A 489 -10.43 12.71 27.05
N LEU A 490 -9.24 12.89 26.48
CA LEU A 490 -8.91 14.07 25.65
C LEU A 490 -9.69 14.10 24.33
N TYR A 491 -9.89 12.94 23.71
CA TYR A 491 -10.66 12.83 22.47
C TYR A 491 -12.16 13.10 22.68
N GLU A 492 -12.72 12.62 23.77
CA GLU A 492 -14.14 12.87 24.14
C GLU A 492 -14.36 14.33 24.60
N GLY A 493 -13.32 14.95 25.16
CA GLY A 493 -13.34 16.34 25.62
C GLY A 493 -13.34 17.37 24.48
N ASP A 494 -13.33 18.63 24.88
CA ASP A 494 -13.25 19.80 24.01
C ASP A 494 -11.83 20.42 23.99
N ALA A 495 -11.68 21.56 23.32
CA ALA A 495 -10.41 22.26 23.23
C ALA A 495 -9.86 22.67 24.61
N SER A 496 -10.76 23.04 25.57
CA SER A 496 -10.36 23.41 26.92
C SER A 496 -9.83 22.22 27.72
N THR A 497 -10.39 21.04 27.51
CA THR A 497 -9.90 19.77 28.09
C THR A 497 -8.50 19.42 27.60
N VAL A 498 -8.26 19.57 26.29
CA VAL A 498 -6.94 19.33 25.68
C VAL A 498 -5.91 20.36 26.16
N GLU A 499 -6.31 21.63 26.31
CA GLU A 499 -5.42 22.68 26.82
C GLU A 499 -5.08 22.47 28.29
N ALA A 500 -6.05 22.09 29.13
CA ALA A 500 -5.85 21.83 30.55
C ALA A 500 -4.91 20.64 30.84
N ALA A 501 -4.72 19.73 29.88
CA ALA A 501 -3.80 18.58 30.01
C ALA A 501 -2.35 19.00 30.17
N LYS A 502 -1.93 20.15 29.61
CA LYS A 502 -0.54 20.68 29.63
C LYS A 502 0.49 19.60 29.29
N ASP A 503 0.18 18.79 28.29
CA ASP A 503 1.06 17.71 27.83
C ASP A 503 2.12 18.28 26.86
N PRO A 504 3.43 18.05 27.08
CA PRO A 504 4.48 18.68 26.28
C PRO A 504 4.47 18.25 24.81
N MET A 505 3.96 17.07 24.47
CA MET A 505 3.87 16.63 23.08
C MET A 505 2.67 17.31 22.38
N ILE A 506 1.57 17.52 23.09
CA ILE A 506 0.42 18.30 22.59
C ILE A 506 0.80 19.77 22.40
N GLU A 507 1.58 20.35 23.33
CA GLU A 507 2.08 21.72 23.17
C GLU A 507 3.02 21.85 21.98
N LEU A 508 3.87 20.86 21.71
CA LEU A 508 4.69 20.82 20.49
C LEU A 508 3.80 20.77 19.24
N ALA A 509 2.78 19.89 19.24
CA ALA A 509 1.84 19.81 18.11
C ALA A 509 1.13 21.15 17.88
N ARG A 510 0.67 21.83 18.95
CA ARG A 510 0.01 23.15 18.92
C ARG A 510 0.95 24.23 18.34
N LEU A 511 2.23 24.21 18.73
CA LEU A 511 3.22 25.18 18.29
C LEU A 511 3.36 25.19 16.75
N VAL A 512 3.24 24.02 16.11
CA VAL A 512 3.49 23.87 14.66
C VAL A 512 2.21 23.78 13.83
N ASP A 513 1.03 23.65 14.45
CA ASP A 513 -0.21 23.30 13.72
C ASP A 513 -0.66 24.42 12.76
N ALA A 514 -0.49 25.69 13.13
CA ALA A 514 -0.87 26.80 12.28
C ALA A 514 -0.06 26.83 10.97
N ASP A 515 1.28 26.65 11.05
CA ASP A 515 2.17 26.64 9.90
C ASP A 515 1.95 25.36 9.06
N ALA A 516 1.69 24.23 9.71
CA ALA A 516 1.36 22.97 9.05
C ALA A 516 0.06 23.08 8.24
N ARG A 517 -1.00 23.64 8.83
CA ARG A 517 -2.29 23.88 8.15
C ARG A 517 -2.17 24.89 7.01
N ALA A 518 -1.35 25.95 7.18
CA ALA A 518 -1.10 26.91 6.11
C ALA A 518 -0.43 26.24 4.90
N ALA A 519 0.60 25.43 5.13
CA ALA A 519 1.24 24.64 4.07
C ALA A 519 0.26 23.64 3.42
N ARG A 520 -0.54 22.93 4.21
CA ARG A 520 -1.59 22.03 3.73
C ARG A 520 -2.57 22.74 2.82
N LYS A 521 -3.05 23.93 3.20
CA LYS A 521 -4.01 24.71 2.40
C LYS A 521 -3.46 25.05 1.02
N ILE A 522 -2.18 25.40 0.92
CA ILE A 522 -1.53 25.67 -0.39
C ILE A 522 -1.57 24.39 -1.25
N ILE A 523 -1.13 23.27 -0.70
CA ILE A 523 -1.07 21.99 -1.43
C ILE A 523 -2.47 21.54 -1.85
N GLU A 524 -3.48 21.64 -0.98
CA GLU A 524 -4.87 21.27 -1.28
C GLU A 524 -5.47 22.17 -2.38
N THR A 525 -5.22 23.48 -2.34
CA THR A 525 -5.68 24.42 -3.37
C THR A 525 -5.06 24.12 -4.73
N GLN A 526 -3.75 23.89 -4.79
CA GLN A 526 -3.08 23.51 -6.04
C GLN A 526 -3.47 22.11 -6.51
N GLY A 527 -3.74 21.20 -5.58
CA GLY A 527 -4.30 19.88 -5.86
C GLY A 527 -5.66 19.97 -6.57
N GLU A 528 -6.55 20.87 -6.12
CA GLU A 528 -7.85 21.11 -6.77
C GLU A 528 -7.67 21.69 -8.17
N ALA A 529 -6.77 22.68 -8.36
CA ALA A 529 -6.46 23.22 -9.68
C ALA A 529 -6.01 22.14 -10.67
N LYS A 530 -5.13 21.24 -10.21
CA LYS A 530 -4.70 20.07 -11.00
C LYS A 530 -5.86 19.12 -11.29
N GLN A 531 -6.68 18.81 -10.28
CA GLN A 531 -7.82 17.88 -10.43
C GLN A 531 -8.84 18.37 -11.44
N GLN A 532 -9.19 19.66 -11.43
CA GLN A 532 -10.06 20.26 -12.43
C GLN A 532 -9.45 20.20 -13.85
N ALA A 533 -8.16 20.47 -13.97
CA ALA A 533 -7.46 20.40 -15.24
C ALA A 533 -7.38 18.96 -15.76
N HIS A 534 -7.04 17.99 -14.91
CA HIS A 534 -7.07 16.58 -15.28
C HIS A 534 -8.46 16.09 -15.69
N ALA A 535 -9.54 16.58 -15.06
CA ALA A 535 -10.90 16.25 -15.45
C ALA A 535 -11.22 16.70 -16.89
N GLN A 536 -10.68 17.84 -17.35
CA GLN A 536 -10.82 18.29 -18.75
C GLN A 536 -10.02 17.37 -19.71
N ILE A 537 -8.82 16.98 -19.33
CA ILE A 537 -8.03 16.01 -20.12
C ILE A 537 -8.75 14.66 -20.20
N ALA A 538 -9.30 14.17 -19.08
CA ALA A 538 -10.03 12.91 -19.02
C ALA A 538 -11.29 12.97 -19.91
N LYS A 539 -12.04 14.07 -19.88
CA LYS A 539 -13.21 14.29 -20.75
C LYS A 539 -12.83 14.21 -22.24
N ALA A 540 -11.74 14.88 -22.62
CA ALA A 540 -11.25 14.83 -23.99
C ALA A 540 -10.82 13.40 -24.39
N ARG A 541 -10.09 12.71 -23.52
CA ARG A 541 -9.66 11.33 -23.73
C ARG A 541 -10.86 10.38 -23.91
N PHE A 542 -11.87 10.46 -23.04
CA PHE A 542 -13.08 9.62 -23.15
C PHE A 542 -13.83 9.85 -24.46
N ALA A 543 -13.89 11.09 -24.94
CA ALA A 543 -14.55 11.41 -26.20
C ALA A 543 -13.76 10.90 -27.42
N LEU A 544 -12.43 10.86 -27.35
CA LEU A 544 -11.57 10.44 -28.47
C LEU A 544 -11.27 8.92 -28.47
N GLU A 545 -11.08 8.33 -27.33
CA GLU A 545 -10.59 6.95 -27.16
C GLU A 545 -11.68 5.99 -26.63
N GLY A 546 -12.82 6.55 -26.19
CA GLY A 546 -13.89 5.80 -25.52
C GLY A 546 -13.60 5.60 -24.03
N THR A 547 -14.55 4.93 -23.35
CA THR A 547 -14.47 4.69 -21.90
C THR A 547 -13.81 3.35 -21.53
N SER A 548 -13.38 2.57 -22.53
CA SER A 548 -12.72 1.26 -22.33
C SER A 548 -11.28 1.41 -21.86
N ASN A 549 -11.07 2.24 -20.84
CA ASN A 549 -9.77 2.55 -20.25
C ASN A 549 -9.85 2.36 -18.73
N TYR A 550 -8.75 2.02 -18.07
CA TYR A 550 -8.68 1.89 -16.61
C TYR A 550 -8.08 3.16 -15.98
N PRO A 551 -8.51 3.55 -14.76
CA PRO A 551 -7.89 4.67 -14.04
C PRO A 551 -6.62 4.24 -13.32
N ASP A 552 -5.78 5.21 -12.94
CA ASP A 552 -4.68 4.97 -12.01
C ASP A 552 -5.17 4.26 -10.74
N ALA A 553 -4.30 3.46 -10.15
CA ALA A 553 -4.55 2.79 -8.89
C ALA A 553 -4.73 3.81 -7.74
N THR A 554 -5.61 3.50 -6.79
CA THR A 554 -6.00 4.40 -5.70
C THR A 554 -6.20 3.67 -4.36
N PHE A 555 -5.56 2.53 -4.20
CA PHE A 555 -5.74 1.61 -3.07
C PHE A 555 -7.19 1.13 -2.91
N THR A 556 -7.86 0.97 -4.06
CA THR A 556 -9.20 0.39 -4.14
C THR A 556 -9.18 -0.91 -4.93
N LEU A 557 -10.20 -1.74 -4.73
CA LEU A 557 -10.26 -3.05 -5.34
C LEU A 557 -10.22 -2.97 -6.86
N ARG A 558 -9.31 -3.71 -7.47
CA ARG A 558 -9.11 -3.83 -8.91
C ARG A 558 -8.98 -5.28 -9.33
N LEU A 559 -9.33 -5.53 -10.58
CA LEU A 559 -9.11 -6.80 -11.28
C LEU A 559 -8.00 -6.61 -12.31
N ALA A 560 -6.88 -7.28 -12.12
CA ALA A 560 -5.86 -7.44 -13.15
C ALA A 560 -5.91 -8.88 -13.68
N PHE A 561 -5.34 -9.12 -14.84
CA PHE A 561 -5.24 -10.45 -15.44
C PHE A 561 -3.93 -10.58 -16.20
N GLY A 562 -3.54 -11.80 -16.50
CA GLY A 562 -2.33 -12.11 -17.25
C GLY A 562 -2.16 -13.61 -17.44
N THR A 563 -1.08 -14.00 -18.06
CA THR A 563 -0.73 -15.40 -18.24
C THR A 563 0.45 -15.80 -17.37
N VAL A 564 0.45 -17.03 -16.90
CA VAL A 564 1.62 -17.64 -16.24
C VAL A 564 2.72 -17.80 -17.28
N LYS A 565 3.78 -16.97 -17.19
CA LYS A 565 4.78 -16.89 -18.26
C LYS A 565 6.15 -16.51 -17.72
N GLY A 566 7.16 -17.29 -18.07
CA GLY A 566 8.56 -16.95 -17.86
C GLY A 566 9.01 -15.73 -18.69
N PHE A 567 10.29 -15.40 -18.64
CA PHE A 567 10.86 -14.30 -19.40
C PHE A 567 12.31 -14.59 -19.78
N GLU A 568 12.85 -13.81 -20.73
CA GLU A 568 14.24 -13.89 -21.15
C GLU A 568 15.07 -12.84 -20.39
N GLU A 569 16.17 -13.24 -19.78
CA GLU A 569 17.10 -12.37 -19.09
C GLU A 569 18.54 -12.76 -19.39
N GLY A 570 19.34 -11.83 -19.90
CA GLY A 570 20.75 -12.08 -20.24
C GLY A 570 20.96 -13.24 -21.22
N GLY A 571 20.00 -13.48 -22.11
CA GLY A 571 20.02 -14.60 -23.07
C GLY A 571 19.70 -15.97 -22.47
N ARG A 572 19.12 -16.00 -21.26
CA ARG A 572 18.66 -17.20 -20.57
C ARG A 572 17.17 -17.16 -20.36
N HIS A 573 16.50 -18.29 -20.57
CA HIS A 573 15.09 -18.44 -20.22
C HIS A 573 14.93 -18.64 -18.71
N VAL A 574 14.16 -17.74 -18.09
CA VAL A 574 13.74 -17.85 -16.68
C VAL A 574 12.35 -18.51 -16.65
N PRO A 575 12.20 -19.72 -16.09
CA PRO A 575 10.92 -20.45 -16.12
C PRO A 575 9.86 -19.78 -15.22
N PRO A 576 8.56 -19.98 -15.52
CA PRO A 576 7.50 -19.34 -14.76
C PRO A 576 7.29 -19.90 -13.34
N HIS A 577 7.84 -21.07 -13.02
CA HIS A 577 7.72 -21.66 -11.69
C HIS A 577 9.10 -21.99 -11.11
N THR A 578 9.34 -21.61 -9.87
CA THR A 578 10.38 -22.18 -9.02
C THR A 578 9.87 -23.46 -8.35
N LYS A 579 10.77 -24.25 -7.78
CA LYS A 579 10.45 -25.50 -7.07
C LYS A 579 11.06 -25.47 -5.67
N LEU A 580 10.50 -26.26 -4.75
CA LEU A 580 11.05 -26.42 -3.39
C LEU A 580 12.52 -26.87 -3.39
N ALA A 581 12.98 -27.63 -4.42
CA ALA A 581 14.39 -27.96 -4.56
C ALA A 581 15.29 -26.72 -4.59
N GLY A 582 14.90 -25.71 -5.37
CA GLY A 582 15.68 -24.50 -5.56
C GLY A 582 15.85 -23.67 -4.27
N LEU A 583 14.93 -23.75 -3.31
CA LEU A 583 15.11 -23.16 -1.98
C LEU A 583 16.37 -23.67 -1.29
N TYR A 584 16.54 -24.99 -1.28
CA TYR A 584 17.71 -25.62 -0.66
C TYR A 584 18.99 -25.44 -1.47
N GLU A 585 18.89 -25.39 -2.79
CA GLU A 585 19.99 -25.11 -3.70
C GLU A 585 20.50 -23.67 -3.46
N ARG A 586 19.59 -22.69 -3.43
CA ARG A 586 19.91 -21.29 -3.15
C ARG A 586 20.54 -21.09 -1.77
N ALA A 587 19.99 -21.76 -0.73
CA ALA A 587 20.57 -21.73 0.59
C ALA A 587 22.00 -22.32 0.62
N ALA A 588 22.22 -23.42 -0.08
CA ALA A 588 23.54 -24.08 -0.17
C ALA A 588 24.55 -23.22 -0.94
N GLU A 589 24.17 -22.60 -2.06
CA GLU A 589 25.01 -21.66 -2.81
C GLU A 589 25.52 -20.50 -1.93
N GLN A 590 24.71 -20.08 -0.99
CA GLN A 590 25.02 -19.01 -0.02
C GLN A 590 25.56 -19.55 1.31
N GLU A 591 25.99 -20.82 1.36
CA GLU A 591 26.58 -21.48 2.54
C GLU A 591 25.65 -21.41 3.78
N TYR A 592 24.33 -21.35 3.59
CA TYR A 592 23.32 -21.15 4.65
C TYR A 592 23.63 -19.96 5.58
N ARG A 593 24.23 -18.90 5.07
CA ARG A 593 24.49 -17.67 5.82
C ARG A 593 23.29 -16.72 5.74
N PRO A 594 22.93 -16.02 6.81
CA PRO A 594 21.89 -15.02 6.74
C PRO A 594 22.12 -13.99 5.62
N PRO A 595 21.10 -13.62 4.85
CA PRO A 595 19.67 -13.97 4.99
C PRO A 595 19.22 -15.24 4.23
N PHE A 596 20.13 -16.11 3.84
CA PHE A 596 19.87 -17.36 3.08
C PHE A 596 19.90 -18.61 3.98
N ASP A 597 19.89 -18.45 5.29
CA ASP A 597 19.72 -19.54 6.23
C ASP A 597 18.25 -19.99 6.30
N LEU A 598 18.03 -21.26 6.64
CA LEU A 598 16.69 -21.85 6.71
C LEU A 598 16.30 -22.13 8.17
N PRO A 599 14.98 -21.98 8.52
CA PRO A 599 14.51 -22.41 9.82
C PRO A 599 14.83 -23.89 10.07
N LYS A 600 15.17 -24.22 11.30
CA LYS A 600 15.54 -25.60 11.69
C LYS A 600 14.49 -26.62 11.28
N VAL A 601 13.21 -26.30 11.38
CA VAL A 601 12.11 -27.19 11.00
C VAL A 601 12.14 -27.55 9.51
N TRP A 602 12.57 -26.63 8.63
CA TRP A 602 12.72 -26.88 7.20
C TRP A 602 13.90 -27.80 6.91
N LEU A 603 15.01 -27.68 7.64
CA LEU A 603 16.15 -28.57 7.51
C LEU A 603 15.82 -29.98 7.99
N ASP A 604 15.22 -30.10 9.19
CA ASP A 604 14.86 -31.39 9.82
C ASP A 604 13.83 -32.17 9.02
N ARG A 605 12.92 -31.48 8.31
CA ARG A 605 11.81 -32.08 7.58
C ARG A 605 11.97 -32.10 6.06
N LYS A 606 13.14 -31.72 5.53
CA LYS A 606 13.45 -31.74 4.08
C LYS A 606 13.08 -33.07 3.42
N SER A 607 13.38 -34.20 4.06
CA SER A 607 13.11 -35.54 3.53
C SER A 607 11.62 -35.90 3.41
N ARG A 608 10.72 -35.12 3.98
CA ARG A 608 9.26 -35.32 3.88
C ARG A 608 8.64 -34.60 2.68
N LEU A 609 9.36 -33.62 2.11
CA LEU A 609 8.87 -32.77 1.03
C LEU A 609 9.01 -33.45 -0.33
N ASP A 610 8.02 -33.25 -1.19
CA ASP A 610 8.22 -33.41 -2.62
C ASP A 610 8.93 -32.17 -3.17
N LEU A 611 10.23 -32.27 -3.35
CA LEU A 611 11.09 -31.18 -3.82
C LEU A 611 10.78 -30.71 -5.27
N LYS A 612 9.94 -31.44 -6.00
CA LYS A 612 9.48 -31.05 -7.35
C LYS A 612 8.26 -30.13 -7.29
N THR A 613 7.62 -30.01 -6.13
CA THR A 613 6.46 -29.12 -5.94
C THR A 613 6.80 -27.69 -6.33
N PRO A 614 5.98 -27.02 -7.18
CA PRO A 614 6.11 -25.61 -7.46
C PRO A 614 6.01 -24.77 -6.18
N PHE A 615 6.86 -23.74 -6.07
CA PHE A 615 6.95 -22.96 -4.84
C PHE A 615 6.55 -21.49 -5.03
N ASN A 616 7.17 -20.80 -5.99
CA ASN A 616 6.70 -19.49 -6.44
C ASN A 616 6.43 -19.53 -7.95
N LEU A 617 5.57 -18.63 -8.41
CA LEU A 617 5.22 -18.50 -9.82
C LEU A 617 5.23 -17.05 -10.26
N VAL A 618 5.41 -16.82 -11.57
CA VAL A 618 5.30 -15.50 -12.17
C VAL A 618 4.25 -15.44 -13.26
N SER A 619 3.62 -14.26 -13.40
CA SER A 619 2.65 -13.97 -14.44
C SER A 619 2.82 -12.55 -15.00
N THR A 620 2.20 -12.31 -16.16
CA THR A 620 2.15 -11.00 -16.82
C THR A 620 1.08 -10.07 -16.23
N ALA A 621 0.39 -10.48 -15.15
CA ALA A 621 -0.65 -9.66 -14.52
C ALA A 621 -0.09 -8.30 -14.09
N ASP A 622 -0.85 -7.25 -14.38
CA ASP A 622 -0.49 -5.87 -14.06
C ASP A 622 -0.74 -5.57 -12.58
N ILE A 623 0.32 -5.49 -11.80
CA ILE A 623 0.27 -5.25 -10.35
C ILE A 623 1.22 -4.14 -9.94
N ILE A 624 0.97 -3.56 -8.76
CA ILE A 624 1.86 -2.60 -8.10
C ILE A 624 1.79 -2.84 -6.57
N GLY A 625 2.63 -2.17 -5.79
CA GLY A 625 2.59 -2.18 -4.33
C GLY A 625 1.17 -1.97 -3.79
N GLY A 626 0.78 -2.72 -2.74
CA GLY A 626 -0.59 -2.84 -2.25
C GLY A 626 -1.34 -4.09 -2.76
N ASN A 627 -0.90 -4.68 -3.89
CA ASN A 627 -1.36 -6.01 -4.31
C ASN A 627 -0.78 -7.16 -3.44
N SER A 628 0.17 -6.89 -2.57
CA SER A 628 0.63 -7.86 -1.58
C SER A 628 -0.56 -8.49 -0.84
N GLY A 629 -0.66 -9.83 -0.83
CA GLY A 629 -1.79 -10.58 -0.28
C GLY A 629 -2.97 -10.78 -1.23
N SER A 630 -2.96 -10.21 -2.43
CA SER A 630 -4.01 -10.42 -3.43
C SER A 630 -4.04 -11.87 -3.88
N PRO A 631 -5.23 -12.52 -3.91
CA PRO A 631 -5.36 -13.85 -4.48
C PRO A 631 -5.04 -13.83 -5.98
N THR A 632 -4.24 -14.81 -6.41
CA THR A 632 -4.11 -15.20 -7.81
C THR A 632 -5.09 -16.34 -8.04
N ILE A 633 -6.03 -16.16 -8.97
CA ILE A 633 -7.11 -17.11 -9.23
C ILE A 633 -7.16 -17.54 -10.69
N ASP A 634 -7.69 -18.72 -10.94
CA ASP A 634 -7.88 -19.25 -12.29
C ASP A 634 -9.22 -18.78 -12.91
N ARG A 635 -9.54 -19.25 -14.13
CA ARG A 635 -10.79 -18.93 -14.84
C ARG A 635 -12.06 -19.36 -14.06
N LYS A 636 -11.95 -20.33 -13.14
CA LYS A 636 -13.08 -20.79 -12.32
C LYS A 636 -13.25 -19.94 -11.05
N GLY A 637 -12.33 -19.00 -10.78
CA GLY A 637 -12.26 -18.28 -9.52
C GLY A 637 -11.68 -19.12 -8.38
N GLU A 638 -10.93 -20.19 -8.69
CA GLU A 638 -10.23 -21.00 -7.69
C GLU A 638 -8.85 -20.41 -7.39
N LEU A 639 -8.45 -20.41 -6.13
CA LEU A 639 -7.16 -19.90 -5.68
C LEU A 639 -6.01 -20.78 -6.18
N VAL A 640 -5.08 -20.20 -6.93
CA VAL A 640 -3.87 -20.86 -7.44
C VAL A 640 -2.58 -20.27 -6.88
N GLY A 641 -2.64 -19.12 -6.23
CA GLY A 641 -1.49 -18.48 -5.60
C GLY A 641 -1.88 -17.20 -4.86
N ILE A 642 -0.88 -16.53 -4.31
CA ILE A 642 -1.03 -15.25 -3.63
C ILE A 642 0.12 -14.32 -4.03
N ILE A 643 -0.21 -13.13 -4.52
CA ILE A 643 0.79 -12.09 -4.86
C ILE A 643 1.55 -11.69 -3.60
N PHE A 644 2.87 -11.61 -3.71
CA PHE A 644 3.68 -11.04 -2.63
C PHE A 644 4.73 -10.03 -3.12
N ASP A 645 5.07 -10.04 -4.43
CA ASP A 645 6.10 -9.18 -4.97
C ASP A 645 5.90 -8.95 -6.48
N GLY A 646 6.75 -8.13 -7.08
CA GLY A 646 7.06 -8.06 -8.49
C GLY A 646 8.56 -8.20 -8.69
N ASN A 647 9.03 -8.50 -9.90
CA ASN A 647 10.46 -8.44 -10.17
C ASN A 647 10.94 -6.99 -10.38
N LEU A 648 12.26 -6.73 -10.39
CA LEU A 648 12.83 -5.38 -10.55
C LEU A 648 12.28 -4.67 -11.79
N GLN A 649 12.10 -5.40 -12.88
CA GLN A 649 11.58 -4.87 -14.14
C GLN A 649 10.11 -4.43 -14.02
N SER A 650 9.38 -4.85 -13.00
CA SER A 650 8.00 -4.42 -12.75
C SER A 650 7.89 -3.06 -12.06
N LEU A 651 8.97 -2.50 -11.51
CA LEU A 651 8.94 -1.22 -10.79
C LEU A 651 8.63 -0.02 -11.70
N VAL A 652 8.84 -0.15 -13.01
CA VAL A 652 8.44 0.85 -14.01
C VAL A 652 6.93 0.85 -14.30
N LEU A 653 6.20 -0.18 -13.85
CA LEU A 653 4.74 -0.29 -14.05
C LEU A 653 3.94 0.80 -13.34
N ASP A 654 4.57 1.56 -12.43
CA ASP A 654 3.97 2.79 -11.92
C ASP A 654 3.68 3.79 -13.04
N PHE A 655 4.54 3.87 -14.07
CA PHE A 655 4.47 4.89 -15.13
C PHE A 655 3.95 4.35 -16.46
N ILE A 656 4.39 3.16 -16.85
CA ILE A 656 4.00 2.48 -18.09
C ILE A 656 3.88 0.99 -17.86
N TYR A 657 2.97 0.32 -18.57
CA TYR A 657 2.94 -1.14 -18.59
C TYR A 657 3.92 -1.70 -19.62
N THR A 658 4.58 -2.79 -19.28
CA THR A 658 5.38 -3.64 -20.16
C THR A 658 5.36 -5.08 -19.66
N ASP A 659 5.23 -6.05 -20.56
CA ASP A 659 5.29 -7.49 -20.26
C ASP A 659 6.53 -8.18 -20.86
N ALA A 660 7.50 -7.40 -21.36
CA ALA A 660 8.74 -7.94 -21.89
C ALA A 660 9.49 -8.77 -20.83
N GLN A 661 9.70 -8.17 -19.64
CA GLN A 661 10.37 -8.82 -18.52
C GLN A 661 9.65 -8.58 -17.18
N ALA A 662 8.78 -7.56 -17.08
CA ALA A 662 8.03 -7.29 -15.86
C ALA A 662 7.10 -8.45 -15.52
N ARG A 663 7.13 -8.90 -14.26
CA ARG A 663 6.32 -10.02 -13.77
C ARG A 663 5.79 -9.76 -12.38
N ALA A 664 4.53 -10.15 -12.18
CA ALA A 664 3.95 -10.35 -10.86
C ALA A 664 4.44 -11.67 -10.26
N VAL A 665 4.83 -11.67 -9.00
CA VAL A 665 5.36 -12.84 -8.29
C VAL A 665 4.37 -13.32 -7.23
N SER A 666 4.02 -14.60 -7.27
CA SER A 666 3.08 -15.23 -6.33
C SER A 666 3.71 -16.43 -5.62
N VAL A 667 3.29 -16.67 -4.36
CA VAL A 667 3.51 -17.97 -3.73
C VAL A 667 2.51 -18.95 -4.34
N ASP A 668 2.98 -20.08 -4.84
CA ASP A 668 2.13 -21.11 -5.49
C ASP A 668 1.29 -21.85 -4.45
N SER A 669 0.00 -22.04 -4.71
CA SER A 669 -0.93 -22.71 -3.80
C SER A 669 -0.49 -24.13 -3.43
N ARG A 670 0.20 -24.84 -4.35
CA ARG A 670 0.75 -26.19 -4.12
C ARG A 670 1.91 -26.14 -3.12
N GLY A 671 2.80 -25.17 -3.25
CA GLY A 671 3.92 -24.95 -2.32
C GLY A 671 3.42 -24.60 -0.91
N ILE A 672 2.37 -23.79 -0.82
CA ILE A 672 1.73 -23.47 0.47
C ILE A 672 1.20 -24.75 1.13
N LEU A 673 0.38 -25.56 0.42
CA LEU A 673 -0.19 -26.79 0.99
C LEU A 673 0.88 -27.81 1.37
N GLU A 674 1.91 -28.00 0.54
CA GLU A 674 3.02 -28.92 0.82
C GLU A 674 3.77 -28.49 2.11
N SER A 675 4.04 -27.18 2.25
CA SER A 675 4.66 -26.62 3.44
C SER A 675 3.81 -26.83 4.69
N LEU A 676 2.52 -26.49 4.63
CA LEU A 676 1.59 -26.64 5.74
C LEU A 676 1.44 -28.11 6.16
N ARG A 677 1.38 -29.06 5.21
CA ARG A 677 1.24 -30.49 5.46
C ARG A 677 2.51 -31.14 6.00
N LYS A 678 3.65 -30.84 5.39
CA LYS A 678 4.88 -31.63 5.58
C LYS A 678 5.90 -30.95 6.51
N VAL A 679 5.94 -29.60 6.51
CA VAL A 679 6.83 -28.85 7.38
C VAL A 679 6.14 -28.51 8.72
N TYR A 680 4.92 -27.97 8.66
CA TYR A 680 4.24 -27.49 9.88
C TYR A 680 3.27 -28.50 10.50
N ASP A 681 2.80 -29.52 9.74
CA ASP A 681 1.84 -30.56 10.18
C ASP A 681 0.53 -29.96 10.73
N VAL A 682 0.03 -28.90 10.08
CA VAL A 682 -1.15 -28.13 10.51
C VAL A 682 -2.44 -28.67 9.87
N LYS A 683 -2.83 -29.86 10.25
CA LYS A 683 -3.92 -30.66 9.62
C LYS A 683 -5.26 -29.94 9.60
N THR A 684 -5.62 -29.24 10.68
CA THR A 684 -6.91 -28.53 10.79
C THR A 684 -6.98 -27.39 9.78
N LEU A 685 -5.93 -26.58 9.67
CA LEU A 685 -5.86 -25.49 8.71
C LEU A 685 -5.89 -26.02 7.26
N VAL A 686 -5.11 -27.05 6.97
CA VAL A 686 -5.11 -27.71 5.64
C VAL A 686 -6.50 -28.25 5.29
N SER A 687 -7.20 -28.89 6.25
CA SER A 687 -8.57 -29.38 6.03
C SER A 687 -9.54 -28.25 5.73
N GLU A 688 -9.44 -27.13 6.45
CA GLU A 688 -10.29 -25.96 6.22
C GLU A 688 -10.04 -25.34 4.84
N LEU A 689 -8.77 -25.16 4.43
CA LEU A 689 -8.40 -24.64 3.11
C LEU A 689 -8.94 -25.52 1.97
N THR A 690 -8.83 -26.84 2.10
CA THR A 690 -9.24 -27.76 1.02
C THR A 690 -10.74 -28.01 0.95
N ASN A 691 -11.46 -27.84 2.04
CA ASN A 691 -12.91 -28.07 2.12
C ASN A 691 -13.75 -26.79 2.13
N GLY A 692 -13.12 -25.62 2.28
CA GLY A 692 -13.78 -24.33 2.38
C GLY A 692 -14.56 -24.12 3.68
N LYS A 693 -14.34 -24.98 4.67
CA LYS A 693 -14.98 -24.92 5.99
C LYS A 693 -14.14 -25.63 7.04
N ARG A 694 -14.27 -25.18 8.27
CA ARG A 694 -13.63 -25.81 9.41
C ARG A 694 -14.28 -27.18 9.71
N GLY A 695 -13.44 -28.20 9.94
CA GLY A 695 -13.90 -29.46 10.50
C GLY A 695 -14.47 -29.29 11.92
N LYS A 696 -15.45 -30.13 12.27
CA LYS A 696 -16.04 -30.14 13.62
C LYS A 696 -15.03 -30.60 14.66
#